data_c729d51cd4cde7c79563b040260438b8
#
_entry.id   c729d51cd4cde7c79563b040260438b8
#
_cell.length_a   1.000
_cell.length_b   1.000
_cell.length_c   1.000
_cell.angle_alpha   90.00
_cell.angle_beta   90.00
_cell.angle_gamma   90.00
#
_symmetry.space_group_name_H-M   'P 1'
#
loop_
_entity.id
_entity.type
_entity.pdbx_description
1 polymer ?
#
loop_
_entity_poly.entity_id
_entity_poly.type
_entity_poly.pdbx_seq_one_letter_code
_entity_poly.pdbx_strand_id
1 'polypeptide(L)'
;MFPSRIKDVFCSRSAVRLTPAFKSVLAAACSIAALLAALAISATAARAEDDITLRDGWRVQSSAKVSASPETVSATGFDVSTWYKTSAPNTVFAVLVENGVYKDPYFGMNLRSVPGVSYKIGSEFANQEMPADSPFAVPWWYRKEFEVPAQFKGKTVWLAFRGINYRADIWINGKKVAGSDQVVGAFRRYEFNVTPYVKAGAKNVVAVEVSAPHANELGITWVDWNPTPPDKDMGLWQEVVLSASGPVAVRHADVETKLDLPAIDKAHLTVRAELQNVSAEPVKGTLRGKILGEPAPIDFSQTIELSAGEHRAIAFAPEDSSSLNVTNPRLWWPYQMGEPYLHKLELEFVPEKGPASDKQTIEFGIVQTDSELTPEGYRLFKVNGKNVLVRGGGWAPDMMLRINQSRREAEFRYVKEMGLNTIRLEGKLEDETFMERADRDGILVMAGWCCCDAWEKWGKWGAENKRVSVDSLRDQILRLRNHPSLLVWLNGSDNPPPPDREQAYLEVEKENHWAKPVLSSATEKKTEPTGVSGVKMAGPYEYVSPNYWLLDSKNGGAYGFATEISPGPAVPPLEELKSMFPPDKLWPINEFWDYHAGGGEFKNINKFTHALEERYGPLKGVSDLAWKSQAITYEGERAMFEAYGRNKYKSTGVIQWMLNNAWPGLIWHLYSYDLRPAGGYFGSKKALELVHVQFSYDDRTVAIVNGEQKPLKELKVVAKVYDTSMKEHFSQEALADVDADGVVRTFKIPEPDGITSTYFLNLQLFSPSGKLLSRNFYWLSTKPDVPNFPKSEWYYTPLSQFADFDALQNLPKATVKASMEYSDAGAEPTTHVTIENTGSGLAFLVRLRLLKGKDGAEILPVFWEDNYISLLPGEKREVTVHVRKHDLGDAKPVLAVDGFNVSPVQIE
;
A
#
# COMPACT_ATOMS: atom_id res chain seq x y z
N MET A 1 14.24 11.53 52.25
CA MET A 1 15.24 12.40 52.93
C MET A 1 16.14 12.92 51.85
N PHE A 2 16.01 14.19 51.50
CA PHE A 2 17.01 14.95 50.74
C PHE A 2 18.12 15.40 51.74
N PRO A 3 19.37 15.66 51.30
CA PRO A 3 19.77 17.05 51.04
C PRO A 3 20.65 17.21 49.78
N SER A 4 20.38 18.21 48.92
CA SER A 4 20.92 19.58 48.78
C SER A 4 22.47 19.78 48.89
N ARG A 5 22.99 20.38 47.87
CA ARG A 5 24.17 21.25 47.67
C ARG A 5 25.15 20.70 46.63
N ILE A 6 25.32 21.50 45.58
CA ILE A 6 26.61 22.11 45.26
C ILE A 6 26.33 23.32 44.35
N LYS A 7 26.71 24.51 44.80
CA LYS A 7 26.91 25.72 44.03
C LYS A 7 28.40 25.96 43.86
N ASP A 8 28.66 26.71 42.79
CA ASP A 8 29.88 27.50 42.53
C ASP A 8 31.13 26.75 42.07
N VAL A 9 31.51 26.99 40.78
CA VAL A 9 32.88 27.44 40.45
C VAL A 9 32.91 28.07 39.04
N PHE A 10 33.26 29.37 39.04
CA PHE A 10 34.01 30.22 38.09
C PHE A 10 33.46 30.62 36.71
N CYS A 11 33.09 31.87 36.73
CA CYS A 11 33.01 32.82 35.65
C CYS A 11 34.41 33.20 35.12
N SER A 12 34.66 33.12 33.81
CA SER A 12 35.64 33.98 33.12
C SER A 12 34.99 34.63 31.91
N ARG A 13 34.93 35.96 31.94
CA ARG A 13 34.34 36.82 30.91
C ARG A 13 35.29 36.91 29.71
N SER A 14 34.75 36.59 28.52
CA SER A 14 35.21 37.16 27.27
C SER A 14 34.00 37.65 26.49
N ALA A 15 33.76 38.94 26.48
CA ALA A 15 32.65 39.56 25.77
C ALA A 15 32.99 39.67 24.28
N VAL A 16 32.41 38.79 23.47
CA VAL A 16 32.34 38.98 22.02
C VAL A 16 31.07 39.79 21.72
N ARG A 17 31.26 41.03 21.24
CA ARG A 17 30.14 41.88 20.75
C ARG A 17 29.66 41.32 19.41
N LEU A 18 28.51 40.62 19.41
CA LEU A 18 27.79 40.26 18.21
C LEU A 18 27.09 41.48 17.61
N THR A 19 27.27 41.71 16.32
CA THR A 19 26.66 42.82 15.56
C THR A 19 25.14 42.64 15.46
N PRO A 20 24.37 43.74 15.30
CA PRO A 20 22.90 43.68 15.24
C PRO A 20 22.34 42.75 14.16
N ALA A 21 23.06 42.54 13.08
CA ALA A 21 22.67 41.62 11.98
C ALA A 21 22.67 40.13 12.38
N PHE A 22 23.53 39.75 13.34
CA PHE A 22 23.59 38.35 13.81
C PHE A 22 22.45 38.01 14.81
N LYS A 23 21.92 39.01 15.52
CA LYS A 23 20.78 38.82 16.43
C LYS A 23 19.46 38.64 15.68
N SER A 24 19.29 39.30 14.53
CA SER A 24 18.10 39.14 13.69
C SER A 24 18.06 37.81 12.96
N VAL A 25 19.20 37.26 12.53
CA VAL A 25 19.29 35.92 11.90
C VAL A 25 19.05 34.81 12.91
N LEU A 26 19.55 34.91 14.15
CA LEU A 26 19.28 33.92 15.20
C LEU A 26 17.83 33.96 15.67
N ALA A 27 17.19 35.13 15.76
CA ALA A 27 15.79 35.28 16.11
C ALA A 27 14.85 34.72 14.99
N ALA A 28 15.24 34.94 13.73
CA ALA A 28 14.51 34.35 12.59
C ALA A 28 14.65 32.82 12.54
N ALA A 29 15.86 32.29 12.79
CA ALA A 29 16.08 30.83 12.83
C ALA A 29 15.35 30.16 14.01
N CYS A 30 15.33 30.80 15.19
CA CYS A 30 14.52 30.28 16.32
C CYS A 30 13.01 30.36 16.08
N SER A 31 12.54 31.39 15.37
CA SER A 31 11.12 31.51 15.01
C SER A 31 10.71 30.49 13.96
N ILE A 32 11.56 30.18 12.99
CA ILE A 32 11.32 29.14 11.97
C ILE A 32 11.39 27.75 12.61
N ALA A 33 12.34 27.49 13.50
CA ALA A 33 12.40 26.23 14.24
C ALA A 33 11.20 26.02 15.18
N ALA A 34 10.68 27.09 15.81
CA ALA A 34 9.47 27.02 16.62
C ALA A 34 8.20 26.86 15.76
N LEU A 35 8.15 27.41 14.54
CA LEU A 35 7.05 27.20 13.60
C LEU A 35 7.09 25.77 13.02
N LEU A 36 8.26 25.23 12.71
CA LEU A 36 8.43 23.86 12.23
C LEU A 36 8.16 22.83 13.35
N ALA A 37 8.50 23.12 14.60
CA ALA A 37 8.16 22.29 15.74
C ALA A 37 6.65 22.35 16.09
N ALA A 38 5.98 23.48 15.88
CA ALA A 38 4.53 23.60 16.01
C ALA A 38 3.77 22.91 14.86
N LEU A 39 4.34 22.85 13.65
CA LEU A 39 3.79 22.11 12.51
C LEU A 39 3.98 20.58 12.64
N ALA A 40 5.01 20.12 13.37
CA ALA A 40 5.24 18.68 13.59
C ALA A 40 4.36 18.06 14.70
N ILE A 41 3.63 18.85 15.49
CA ILE A 41 2.78 18.36 16.59
C ILE A 41 1.28 18.29 16.19
N SER A 42 0.90 18.68 14.98
CA SER A 42 -0.49 18.78 14.53
C SER A 42 -0.92 17.79 13.47
N ALA A 43 -0.26 16.64 13.37
CA ALA A 43 -0.68 15.56 12.47
C ALA A 43 -1.43 14.43 13.22
N THR A 44 -2.34 14.79 14.14
CA THR A 44 -3.39 13.86 14.54
C THR A 44 -4.58 14.10 13.63
N ALA A 45 -5.08 13.03 13.00
CA ALA A 45 -6.29 13.05 12.22
C ALA A 45 -7.36 13.96 12.83
N ALA A 46 -8.07 14.70 12.00
CA ALA A 46 -9.17 15.58 12.42
C ALA A 46 -10.36 14.73 12.94
N ARG A 47 -10.21 14.12 14.10
CA ARG A 47 -11.31 13.49 14.84
C ARG A 47 -12.14 14.56 15.52
N ALA A 48 -13.45 14.31 15.66
CA ALA A 48 -14.27 15.15 16.51
C ALA A 48 -13.63 15.22 17.92
N GLU A 49 -13.64 16.37 18.52
CA GLU A 49 -12.95 16.67 19.80
C GLU A 49 -13.38 15.75 20.97
N ASP A 50 -14.54 15.07 20.82
CA ASP A 50 -15.12 14.14 21.80
C ASP A 50 -14.98 12.64 21.42
N ASP A 51 -14.33 12.26 20.28
CA ASP A 51 -14.17 10.87 19.87
C ASP A 51 -13.08 10.15 20.67
N ILE A 52 -13.43 9.03 21.30
CA ILE A 52 -12.54 8.21 22.15
C ILE A 52 -12.40 6.83 21.54
N THR A 53 -11.22 6.50 21.00
CA THR A 53 -10.93 5.14 20.55
C THR A 53 -10.70 4.22 21.76
N LEU A 54 -11.47 3.16 21.85
CA LEU A 54 -11.34 2.14 22.88
C LEU A 54 -10.25 1.13 22.51
N ARG A 55 -8.99 1.58 22.49
CA ARG A 55 -7.86 0.79 21.99
C ARG A 55 -7.37 -0.25 22.98
N ASP A 56 -6.85 0.15 24.13
CA ASP A 56 -6.13 -0.72 25.06
C ASP A 56 -7.03 -1.33 26.13
N GLY A 57 -6.56 -2.41 26.79
CA GLY A 57 -7.22 -2.99 27.96
C GLY A 57 -8.33 -3.98 27.64
N TRP A 58 -8.40 -4.47 26.42
CA TRP A 58 -9.28 -5.58 26.06
C TRP A 58 -8.81 -6.90 26.64
N ARG A 59 -9.76 -7.80 26.85
CA ARG A 59 -9.56 -9.18 27.29
C ARG A 59 -10.28 -10.12 26.33
N VAL A 60 -9.63 -11.23 25.96
CA VAL A 60 -10.18 -12.18 24.99
C VAL A 60 -10.17 -13.59 25.57
N GLN A 61 -11.26 -14.33 25.40
CA GLN A 61 -11.36 -15.73 25.80
C GLN A 61 -12.35 -16.51 24.94
N SER A 62 -12.07 -17.79 24.70
CA SER A 62 -12.99 -18.70 24.02
C SER A 62 -14.28 -18.89 24.85
N SER A 63 -15.43 -18.82 24.18
CA SER A 63 -16.73 -19.07 24.84
C SER A 63 -16.82 -20.47 25.44
N ALA A 64 -16.14 -21.46 24.86
CA ALA A 64 -16.06 -22.81 25.40
C ALA A 64 -15.40 -22.87 26.80
N LYS A 65 -14.67 -21.84 27.21
CA LYS A 65 -14.03 -21.72 28.53
C LYS A 65 -14.78 -20.76 29.48
N VAL A 66 -15.91 -20.22 29.07
CA VAL A 66 -16.70 -19.26 29.85
C VAL A 66 -18.08 -19.83 30.10
N SER A 67 -18.30 -20.32 31.31
CA SER A 67 -19.59 -20.92 31.72
C SER A 67 -20.62 -19.89 32.20
N ALA A 68 -20.20 -18.62 32.41
CA ALA A 68 -21.08 -17.53 32.83
C ALA A 68 -22.00 -17.09 31.71
N SER A 69 -23.19 -16.61 32.08
CA SER A 69 -24.12 -16.04 31.07
C SER A 69 -23.57 -14.72 30.48
N PRO A 70 -23.98 -14.35 29.27
CA PRO A 70 -23.57 -13.10 28.65
C PRO A 70 -23.81 -11.85 29.51
N GLU A 71 -24.91 -11.82 30.25
CA GLU A 71 -25.23 -10.76 31.20
C GLU A 71 -24.18 -10.66 32.32
N THR A 72 -23.72 -11.80 32.81
CA THR A 72 -22.69 -11.87 33.86
C THR A 72 -21.31 -11.48 33.30
N VAL A 73 -20.96 -11.96 32.10
CA VAL A 73 -19.70 -11.61 31.41
C VAL A 73 -19.60 -10.11 31.18
N SER A 74 -20.71 -9.47 30.81
CA SER A 74 -20.76 -8.05 30.52
C SER A 74 -21.03 -7.16 31.74
N ALA A 75 -21.11 -7.73 32.94
CA ALA A 75 -21.27 -6.97 34.18
C ALA A 75 -19.92 -6.46 34.74
N THR A 76 -19.96 -5.37 35.51
CA THR A 76 -18.80 -4.89 36.26
C THR A 76 -18.37 -5.89 37.34
N GLY A 77 -17.06 -6.08 37.51
CA GLY A 77 -16.52 -6.99 38.54
C GLY A 77 -16.43 -8.45 38.10
N PHE A 78 -16.81 -8.81 36.88
CA PHE A 78 -16.56 -10.18 36.37
C PHE A 78 -15.06 -10.43 36.28
N ASP A 79 -14.60 -11.60 36.80
CA ASP A 79 -13.18 -11.94 36.78
C ASP A 79 -12.68 -12.34 35.39
N VAL A 80 -11.73 -11.60 34.89
CA VAL A 80 -11.05 -11.83 33.62
C VAL A 80 -9.54 -12.07 33.80
N SER A 81 -9.11 -12.43 34.97
CA SER A 81 -7.67 -12.62 35.30
C SER A 81 -6.98 -13.66 34.41
N THR A 82 -7.73 -14.68 33.99
CA THR A 82 -7.25 -15.77 33.10
C THR A 82 -7.42 -15.46 31.61
N TRP A 83 -8.01 -14.33 31.25
CA TRP A 83 -8.25 -13.95 29.84
C TRP A 83 -7.00 -13.33 29.21
N TYR A 84 -6.79 -13.58 27.93
CA TYR A 84 -5.69 -13.02 27.17
C TYR A 84 -5.81 -11.50 27.08
N LYS A 85 -4.68 -10.81 27.24
CA LYS A 85 -4.59 -9.35 27.13
C LYS A 85 -4.42 -8.94 25.68
N THR A 86 -5.11 -7.88 25.26
CA THR A 86 -4.94 -7.32 23.92
C THR A 86 -5.34 -5.85 23.83
N SER A 87 -5.09 -5.25 22.69
CA SER A 87 -5.68 -4.00 22.21
C SER A 87 -6.66 -4.31 21.04
N ALA A 88 -7.56 -3.40 20.71
CA ALA A 88 -8.35 -3.45 19.49
C ALA A 88 -7.93 -2.28 18.58
N PRO A 89 -7.83 -2.47 17.25
CA PRO A 89 -8.21 -3.69 16.53
C PRO A 89 -7.21 -4.84 16.70
N ASN A 90 -7.70 -6.08 16.72
CA ASN A 90 -6.91 -7.32 16.67
C ASN A 90 -7.81 -8.55 16.40
N THR A 91 -7.28 -9.57 15.71
CA THR A 91 -7.97 -10.86 15.50
C THR A 91 -7.69 -11.84 16.64
N VAL A 92 -8.52 -12.87 16.78
CA VAL A 92 -8.34 -13.87 17.84
C VAL A 92 -7.00 -14.59 17.70
N PHE A 93 -6.63 -15.00 16.49
CA PHE A 93 -5.38 -15.71 16.27
C PHE A 93 -4.16 -14.82 16.58
N ALA A 94 -4.17 -13.56 16.15
CA ALA A 94 -3.11 -12.61 16.48
C ALA A 94 -2.97 -12.42 18.00
N VAL A 95 -4.09 -12.30 18.74
CA VAL A 95 -4.08 -12.22 20.20
C VAL A 95 -3.41 -13.44 20.83
N LEU A 96 -3.70 -14.64 20.33
CA LEU A 96 -3.11 -15.88 20.87
C LEU A 96 -1.61 -15.99 20.57
N VAL A 97 -1.17 -15.55 19.40
CA VAL A 97 0.25 -15.46 19.04
C VAL A 97 0.97 -14.45 19.94
N GLU A 98 0.42 -13.27 20.14
CA GLU A 98 0.98 -12.21 21.03
C GLU A 98 1.11 -12.66 22.49
N ASN A 99 0.20 -13.51 22.96
CA ASN A 99 0.24 -14.07 24.31
C ASN A 99 1.04 -15.39 24.40
N GLY A 100 1.77 -15.78 23.35
CA GLY A 100 2.66 -16.94 23.34
C GLY A 100 1.95 -18.30 23.37
N VAL A 101 0.65 -18.36 23.03
CA VAL A 101 -0.09 -19.62 22.93
C VAL A 101 0.40 -20.44 21.73
N TYR A 102 0.66 -19.76 20.62
CA TYR A 102 1.24 -20.33 19.42
C TYR A 102 2.60 -19.69 19.13
N LYS A 103 3.50 -20.49 18.55
CA LYS A 103 4.78 -19.98 18.03
C LYS A 103 4.53 -19.03 16.86
N ASP A 104 5.55 -18.23 16.53
CA ASP A 104 5.53 -17.37 15.37
C ASP A 104 5.05 -18.13 14.11
N PRO A 105 3.86 -17.84 13.57
CA PRO A 105 3.30 -18.58 12.44
C PRO A 105 4.03 -18.32 11.12
N TYR A 106 4.88 -17.30 11.06
CA TYR A 106 5.60 -16.89 9.87
C TYR A 106 6.92 -17.64 9.67
N PHE A 107 7.41 -18.32 10.70
CA PHE A 107 8.64 -19.11 10.61
C PHE A 107 8.34 -20.55 10.18
N GLY A 108 8.91 -20.96 9.08
CA GLY A 108 8.83 -22.31 8.54
C GLY A 108 7.39 -22.80 8.38
N MET A 109 7.06 -23.89 9.02
CA MET A 109 5.70 -24.46 9.02
C MET A 109 4.99 -24.34 10.38
N ASN A 110 5.36 -23.39 11.23
CA ASN A 110 4.77 -23.26 12.55
C ASN A 110 3.24 -23.09 12.52
N LEU A 111 2.70 -22.39 11.51
CA LEU A 111 1.26 -22.23 11.33
C LEU A 111 0.53 -23.59 11.26
N ARG A 112 1.16 -24.61 10.68
CA ARG A 112 0.58 -25.95 10.55
C ARG A 112 0.49 -26.71 11.89
N SER A 113 1.14 -26.20 12.95
CA SER A 113 0.99 -26.76 14.30
C SER A 113 -0.27 -26.29 15.04
N VAL A 114 -0.98 -25.33 14.48
CA VAL A 114 -2.25 -24.82 15.03
C VAL A 114 -3.35 -25.84 14.76
N PRO A 115 -4.14 -26.25 15.78
CA PRO A 115 -5.24 -27.20 15.59
C PRO A 115 -6.22 -26.69 14.51
N GLY A 116 -6.60 -27.59 13.61
CA GLY A 116 -7.49 -27.26 12.48
C GLY A 116 -6.74 -26.80 11.19
N VAL A 117 -5.42 -26.63 11.21
CA VAL A 117 -4.63 -26.31 10.01
C VAL A 117 -4.07 -27.60 9.41
N SER A 118 -4.89 -28.34 8.69
CA SER A 118 -4.54 -29.68 8.14
C SER A 118 -4.67 -29.80 6.63
N TYR A 119 -4.92 -28.70 5.90
CA TYR A 119 -5.01 -28.72 4.44
C TYR A 119 -3.69 -29.14 3.79
N LYS A 120 -3.78 -29.72 2.58
CA LYS A 120 -2.61 -30.15 1.82
C LYS A 120 -1.78 -28.93 1.38
N ILE A 121 -0.44 -29.04 1.51
CA ILE A 121 0.49 -28.00 0.98
C ILE A 121 0.23 -27.80 -0.51
N GLY A 122 0.17 -26.54 -0.93
CA GLY A 122 -0.09 -26.15 -2.32
C GLY A 122 -1.56 -26.29 -2.78
N SER A 123 -2.51 -26.63 -1.88
CA SER A 123 -3.92 -26.50 -2.21
C SER A 123 -4.33 -25.01 -2.22
N GLU A 124 -5.43 -24.71 -2.91
CA GLU A 124 -6.01 -23.36 -2.84
C GLU A 124 -6.38 -23.00 -1.39
N PHE A 125 -6.11 -21.75 -1.01
CA PHE A 125 -6.33 -21.29 0.36
C PHE A 125 -7.69 -20.61 0.56
N ALA A 126 -8.36 -20.18 -0.52
CA ALA A 126 -9.69 -19.59 -0.46
C ALA A 126 -10.78 -20.63 -0.08
N ASN A 127 -11.78 -20.14 0.64
CA ASN A 127 -13.01 -20.92 0.98
C ASN A 127 -12.77 -22.25 1.70
N GLN A 128 -11.68 -22.36 2.45
CA GLN A 128 -11.48 -23.52 3.31
C GLN A 128 -12.54 -23.54 4.42
N GLU A 129 -13.24 -24.69 4.58
CA GLU A 129 -14.09 -24.88 5.76
C GLU A 129 -13.25 -24.94 7.04
N MET A 130 -13.78 -24.34 8.10
CA MET A 130 -13.14 -24.47 9.41
C MET A 130 -13.41 -25.86 9.97
N PRO A 131 -12.36 -26.65 10.30
CA PRO A 131 -12.58 -27.96 10.90
C PRO A 131 -13.33 -27.86 12.23
N ALA A 132 -14.22 -28.84 12.50
CA ALA A 132 -15.06 -28.83 13.70
C ALA A 132 -14.27 -28.93 15.02
N ASP A 133 -13.06 -29.48 14.98
CA ASP A 133 -12.10 -29.55 16.10
C ASP A 133 -11.21 -28.31 16.25
N SER A 134 -11.37 -27.34 15.38
CA SER A 134 -10.63 -26.07 15.48
C SER A 134 -11.05 -25.31 16.75
N PRO A 135 -10.11 -24.73 17.51
CA PRO A 135 -10.43 -23.88 18.66
C PRO A 135 -11.18 -22.59 18.25
N PHE A 136 -11.22 -22.28 16.97
CA PHE A 136 -11.90 -21.13 16.39
C PHE A 136 -13.29 -21.46 15.83
N ALA A 137 -13.72 -22.72 15.88
CA ALA A 137 -15.07 -23.13 15.47
C ALA A 137 -16.17 -22.73 16.48
N VAL A 138 -15.78 -22.16 17.60
CA VAL A 138 -16.67 -21.61 18.64
C VAL A 138 -16.50 -20.10 18.71
N PRO A 139 -17.50 -19.34 19.19
CA PRO A 139 -17.38 -17.91 19.39
C PRO A 139 -16.27 -17.55 20.38
N TRP A 140 -15.77 -16.32 20.29
CA TRP A 140 -14.80 -15.76 21.20
C TRP A 140 -15.27 -14.44 21.79
N TRP A 141 -15.09 -14.26 23.10
CA TRP A 141 -15.40 -13.06 23.81
C TRP A 141 -14.28 -12.02 23.70
N TYR A 142 -14.65 -10.78 23.36
CA TYR A 142 -13.87 -9.57 23.57
C TYR A 142 -14.56 -8.78 24.67
N ARG A 143 -13.85 -8.43 25.74
CA ARG A 143 -14.41 -7.69 26.87
C ARG A 143 -13.50 -6.54 27.28
N LYS A 144 -14.08 -5.37 27.53
CA LYS A 144 -13.35 -4.20 28.00
C LYS A 144 -14.15 -3.43 29.06
N GLU A 145 -13.45 -3.04 30.14
CA GLU A 145 -13.93 -1.99 31.04
C GLU A 145 -13.48 -0.63 30.50
N PHE A 146 -14.38 0.35 30.47
CA PHE A 146 -14.12 1.68 29.98
C PHE A 146 -14.88 2.74 30.77
N GLU A 147 -14.40 3.96 30.75
CA GLU A 147 -15.10 5.11 31.35
C GLU A 147 -15.84 5.89 30.28
N VAL A 148 -17.08 6.25 30.53
CA VAL A 148 -17.81 7.26 29.77
C VAL A 148 -17.55 8.60 30.46
N PRO A 149 -16.97 9.60 29.77
CA PRO A 149 -16.64 10.89 30.39
C PRO A 149 -17.83 11.56 31.06
N ALA A 150 -17.60 12.22 32.18
CA ALA A 150 -18.65 12.91 32.89
C ALA A 150 -19.34 14.02 32.08
N GLN A 151 -18.61 14.62 31.12
CA GLN A 151 -19.12 15.62 30.16
C GLN A 151 -20.15 15.07 29.16
N PHE A 152 -20.28 13.73 29.05
CA PHE A 152 -21.30 13.09 28.23
C PHE A 152 -22.65 12.97 28.94
N LYS A 153 -22.74 13.39 30.22
CA LYS A 153 -24.00 13.38 30.96
C LYS A 153 -25.02 14.30 30.29
N GLY A 154 -26.18 13.72 29.94
CA GLY A 154 -27.25 14.44 29.25
C GLY A 154 -27.10 14.55 27.75
N LYS A 155 -26.01 14.02 27.20
CA LYS A 155 -25.82 13.83 25.75
C LYS A 155 -26.26 12.43 25.32
N THR A 156 -26.48 12.25 24.03
CA THR A 156 -26.58 10.93 23.39
C THR A 156 -25.22 10.34 23.24
N VAL A 157 -25.00 9.14 23.80
CA VAL A 157 -23.71 8.43 23.74
C VAL A 157 -23.76 7.38 22.64
N TRP A 158 -22.78 7.41 21.76
CA TRP A 158 -22.64 6.53 20.61
C TRP A 158 -21.48 5.57 20.82
N LEU A 159 -21.66 4.31 20.40
CA LEU A 159 -20.60 3.32 20.31
C LEU A 159 -20.55 2.79 18.89
N ALA A 160 -19.45 3.07 18.19
CA ALA A 160 -19.22 2.66 16.81
C ALA A 160 -18.22 1.51 16.74
N PHE A 161 -18.57 0.46 15.99
CA PHE A 161 -17.69 -0.62 15.57
C PHE A 161 -17.40 -0.46 14.08
N ARG A 162 -16.18 -0.11 13.73
CA ARG A 162 -15.79 0.18 12.35
C ARG A 162 -15.56 -1.06 11.48
N GLY A 163 -15.46 -2.24 12.13
CA GLY A 163 -15.37 -3.54 11.47
C GLY A 163 -15.30 -4.70 12.47
N ILE A 164 -16.22 -5.65 12.32
CA ILE A 164 -16.25 -6.91 13.07
C ILE A 164 -16.26 -8.04 12.04
N ASN A 165 -15.37 -9.00 12.13
CA ASN A 165 -15.38 -10.17 11.27
C ASN A 165 -15.64 -11.41 12.12
N TYR A 166 -16.80 -12.05 12.08
CA TYR A 166 -17.85 -11.85 11.06
C TYR A 166 -19.23 -11.54 11.66
N ARG A 167 -19.70 -12.31 12.67
CA ARG A 167 -20.97 -12.12 13.38
C ARG A 167 -20.69 -11.77 14.84
N ALA A 168 -21.55 -10.95 15.44
CA ALA A 168 -21.37 -10.66 16.84
C ALA A 168 -22.66 -10.41 17.62
N ASP A 169 -22.65 -10.81 18.89
CA ASP A 169 -23.58 -10.36 19.92
C ASP A 169 -22.88 -9.29 20.77
N ILE A 170 -23.53 -8.14 20.98
CA ILE A 170 -22.96 -6.99 21.69
C ILE A 170 -23.76 -6.75 22.96
N TRP A 171 -23.03 -6.63 24.09
CA TRP A 171 -23.57 -6.45 25.43
C TRP A 171 -22.92 -5.26 26.12
N ILE A 172 -23.69 -4.46 26.86
CA ILE A 172 -23.19 -3.38 27.69
C ILE A 172 -23.85 -3.47 29.09
N ASN A 173 -23.02 -3.53 30.13
CA ASN A 173 -23.47 -3.54 31.51
C ASN A 173 -24.60 -4.56 31.84
N GLY A 174 -24.47 -5.78 31.34
CA GLY A 174 -25.44 -6.87 31.52
C GLY A 174 -26.66 -6.82 30.61
N LYS A 175 -26.71 -5.93 29.62
CA LYS A 175 -27.84 -5.80 28.69
C LYS A 175 -27.39 -5.99 27.24
N LYS A 176 -28.15 -6.75 26.47
CA LYS A 176 -27.91 -6.94 25.03
C LYS A 176 -28.26 -5.65 24.27
N VAL A 177 -27.31 -5.18 23.46
CA VAL A 177 -27.45 -4.00 22.58
C VAL A 177 -27.85 -4.42 21.17
N ALA A 178 -27.18 -5.45 20.63
CA ALA A 178 -27.45 -5.97 19.30
C ALA A 178 -27.11 -7.48 19.23
N GLY A 179 -27.74 -8.18 18.32
CA GLY A 179 -27.54 -9.61 18.08
C GLY A 179 -26.81 -9.89 16.77
N SER A 180 -26.34 -11.12 16.64
CA SER A 180 -25.68 -11.67 15.43
C SER A 180 -26.57 -11.77 14.19
N ASP A 181 -27.85 -11.54 14.32
CA ASP A 181 -28.81 -11.34 13.23
C ASP A 181 -28.74 -9.92 12.62
N GLN A 182 -28.30 -8.95 13.42
CA GLN A 182 -28.09 -7.55 13.03
C GLN A 182 -26.62 -7.26 12.70
N VAL A 183 -25.70 -7.78 13.53
CA VAL A 183 -24.27 -7.59 13.39
C VAL A 183 -23.67 -8.74 12.61
N VAL A 184 -23.57 -8.58 11.29
CA VAL A 184 -23.07 -9.59 10.35
C VAL A 184 -22.44 -8.93 9.12
N GLY A 185 -21.23 -9.35 8.76
CA GLY A 185 -20.51 -8.86 7.57
C GLY A 185 -19.21 -8.15 7.93
N ALA A 186 -18.10 -8.58 7.32
CA ALA A 186 -16.75 -8.10 7.61
C ALA A 186 -16.52 -6.62 7.33
N PHE A 187 -17.14 -6.08 6.27
CA PHE A 187 -16.98 -4.70 5.81
C PHE A 187 -18.14 -3.79 6.20
N ARG A 188 -18.93 -4.21 7.18
CA ARG A 188 -20.01 -3.42 7.77
C ARG A 188 -19.45 -2.46 8.83
N ARG A 189 -20.13 -1.33 9.00
CA ARG A 189 -19.86 -0.33 10.05
C ARG A 189 -21.12 -0.16 10.89
N TYR A 190 -21.00 -0.31 12.19
CA TYR A 190 -22.14 -0.24 13.12
C TYR A 190 -21.97 0.91 14.09
N GLU A 191 -23.02 1.70 14.28
CA GLU A 191 -23.08 2.74 15.32
C GLU A 191 -24.36 2.55 16.12
N PHE A 192 -24.22 2.46 17.44
CA PHE A 192 -25.33 2.23 18.35
C PHE A 192 -25.50 3.40 19.32
N ASN A 193 -26.75 3.87 19.51
CA ASN A 193 -27.10 4.74 20.64
C ASN A 193 -27.07 3.90 21.92
N VAL A 194 -26.02 4.04 22.70
CA VAL A 194 -25.81 3.27 23.95
C VAL A 194 -26.21 4.05 25.20
N THR A 195 -26.78 5.23 25.07
CA THR A 195 -27.25 6.07 26.20
C THR A 195 -28.05 5.32 27.28
N PRO A 196 -29.01 4.42 26.91
CA PRO A 196 -29.80 3.66 27.89
C PRO A 196 -28.98 2.56 28.64
N TYR A 197 -27.79 2.26 28.15
CA TYR A 197 -26.98 1.16 28.65
C TYR A 197 -25.77 1.62 29.46
N VAL A 198 -25.33 2.88 29.35
CA VAL A 198 -24.10 3.38 29.97
C VAL A 198 -24.38 4.41 31.08
N LYS A 199 -23.38 4.58 31.92
CA LYS A 199 -23.38 5.59 33.00
C LYS A 199 -22.24 6.58 32.78
N ALA A 200 -22.57 7.84 32.50
CA ALA A 200 -21.56 8.88 32.39
C ALA A 200 -20.88 9.17 33.74
N GLY A 201 -19.57 9.40 33.72
CA GLY A 201 -18.73 9.61 34.90
C GLY A 201 -18.48 8.34 35.72
N ALA A 202 -18.68 7.15 35.12
CA ALA A 202 -18.51 5.87 35.78
C ALA A 202 -17.88 4.82 34.87
N LYS A 203 -17.39 3.74 35.46
CA LYS A 203 -16.96 2.54 34.75
C LYS A 203 -18.13 1.80 34.14
N ASN A 204 -17.98 1.41 32.90
CA ASN A 204 -18.90 0.60 32.13
C ASN A 204 -18.15 -0.60 31.53
N VAL A 205 -18.89 -1.59 31.06
CA VAL A 205 -18.35 -2.78 30.41
C VAL A 205 -19.00 -2.95 29.05
N VAL A 206 -18.20 -3.16 28.03
CA VAL A 206 -18.64 -3.72 26.75
C VAL A 206 -18.10 -5.14 26.62
N ALA A 207 -18.96 -6.06 26.18
CA ALA A 207 -18.59 -7.43 25.85
C ALA A 207 -19.16 -7.77 24.46
N VAL A 208 -18.34 -8.34 23.61
CA VAL A 208 -18.68 -8.71 22.22
C VAL A 208 -18.32 -10.18 22.04
N GLU A 209 -19.30 -11.00 21.74
CA GLU A 209 -19.11 -12.41 21.40
C GLU A 209 -19.06 -12.52 19.87
N VAL A 210 -17.90 -12.87 19.34
CA VAL A 210 -17.64 -12.87 17.87
C VAL A 210 -17.53 -14.31 17.38
N SER A 211 -18.17 -14.61 16.23
CA SER A 211 -18.06 -15.89 15.51
C SER A 211 -17.34 -15.68 14.17
N ALA A 212 -16.51 -16.63 13.78
CA ALA A 212 -15.83 -16.66 12.49
C ALA A 212 -16.82 -16.82 11.32
N PRO A 213 -16.46 -16.37 10.10
CA PRO A 213 -17.27 -16.63 8.92
C PRO A 213 -17.19 -18.10 8.50
N HIS A 214 -18.32 -18.63 7.99
CA HIS A 214 -18.34 -19.89 7.24
C HIS A 214 -17.82 -19.67 5.81
N ALA A 215 -17.42 -20.73 5.11
CA ALA A 215 -16.83 -20.67 3.77
C ALA A 215 -17.73 -20.00 2.69
N ASN A 216 -19.05 -19.93 2.91
CA ASN A 216 -20.00 -19.28 2.00
C ASN A 216 -20.43 -17.88 2.49
N GLU A 217 -19.83 -17.33 3.54
CA GLU A 217 -20.13 -16.01 4.08
C GLU A 217 -19.10 -14.98 3.59
N LEU A 218 -19.53 -13.72 3.52
CA LEU A 218 -18.77 -12.60 2.94
C LEU A 218 -17.74 -12.03 3.95
N GLY A 219 -16.85 -12.91 4.42
CA GLY A 219 -15.77 -12.58 5.33
C GLY A 219 -14.55 -11.96 4.64
N ILE A 220 -13.49 -11.72 5.41
CA ILE A 220 -12.16 -11.40 4.90
C ILE A 220 -11.49 -12.72 4.53
N THR A 221 -10.95 -12.81 3.32
CA THR A 221 -10.34 -14.03 2.82
C THR A 221 -9.01 -13.78 2.14
N TRP A 222 -8.21 -14.83 2.07
CA TRP A 222 -6.95 -14.90 1.36
C TRP A 222 -7.06 -16.00 0.32
N VAL A 223 -6.65 -15.74 -0.90
CA VAL A 223 -6.72 -16.71 -2.00
C VAL A 223 -5.38 -17.44 -2.16
N ASP A 224 -4.70 -17.32 -3.28
CA ASP A 224 -3.47 -18.06 -3.59
C ASP A 224 -2.18 -17.36 -3.09
N TRP A 225 -2.31 -16.30 -2.29
CA TRP A 225 -1.16 -15.49 -1.85
C TRP A 225 -0.49 -16.02 -0.59
N ASN A 226 -1.27 -16.60 0.32
CA ASN A 226 -0.81 -17.13 1.60
C ASN A 226 -1.80 -18.13 2.22
N PRO A 227 -1.38 -18.90 3.21
CA PRO A 227 -2.28 -19.79 3.93
C PRO A 227 -3.46 -19.04 4.57
N THR A 228 -4.61 -19.69 4.65
CA THR A 228 -5.77 -19.15 5.38
C THR A 228 -5.43 -19.00 6.86
N PRO A 229 -5.65 -17.82 7.47
CA PRO A 229 -5.56 -17.68 8.92
C PRO A 229 -6.46 -18.67 9.64
N PRO A 230 -5.98 -19.35 10.71
CA PRO A 230 -6.75 -20.44 11.37
C PRO A 230 -8.10 -20.02 11.93
N ASP A 231 -8.21 -18.75 12.36
CA ASP A 231 -9.44 -18.13 12.88
C ASP A 231 -10.25 -17.40 11.78
N LYS A 232 -9.80 -17.42 10.53
CA LYS A 232 -10.39 -16.66 9.41
C LYS A 232 -10.50 -15.16 9.71
N ASP A 233 -9.50 -14.61 10.38
CA ASP A 233 -9.46 -13.21 10.82
C ASP A 233 -10.65 -12.81 11.71
N MET A 234 -11.18 -13.75 12.49
CA MET A 234 -12.27 -13.51 13.44
C MET A 234 -11.88 -12.47 14.48
N GLY A 235 -12.68 -11.43 14.68
CA GLY A 235 -12.45 -10.46 15.75
C GLY A 235 -12.90 -9.03 15.45
N LEU A 236 -12.46 -8.13 16.33
CA LEU A 236 -12.59 -6.69 16.14
C LEU A 236 -11.41 -6.21 15.29
N TRP A 237 -11.53 -6.28 13.98
CA TRP A 237 -10.42 -6.01 13.06
C TRP A 237 -10.26 -4.54 12.68
N GLN A 238 -11.25 -3.71 13.07
CA GLN A 238 -11.23 -2.26 12.95
C GLN A 238 -11.49 -1.61 14.31
N GLU A 239 -11.32 -0.29 14.40
CA GLU A 239 -11.48 0.47 15.64
C GLU A 239 -12.88 0.40 16.26
N VAL A 240 -12.92 0.50 17.59
CA VAL A 240 -14.12 0.72 18.39
C VAL A 240 -14.06 2.14 18.96
N VAL A 241 -15.05 2.97 18.66
CA VAL A 241 -15.04 4.41 18.99
C VAL A 241 -16.27 4.78 19.82
N LEU A 242 -16.04 5.49 20.92
CA LEU A 242 -17.06 6.10 21.77
C LEU A 242 -17.11 7.58 21.46
N SER A 243 -18.32 8.11 21.21
CA SER A 243 -18.55 9.53 20.98
C SER A 243 -19.83 10.02 21.63
N ALA A 244 -20.11 11.33 21.57
CA ALA A 244 -21.35 11.88 22.10
C ALA A 244 -21.84 13.05 21.27
N SER A 245 -23.16 13.16 21.11
CA SER A 245 -23.83 14.30 20.50
C SER A 245 -24.92 14.87 21.41
N GLY A 246 -25.35 16.08 21.11
CA GLY A 246 -26.63 16.64 21.64
C GLY A 246 -27.83 15.96 20.97
N PRO A 247 -28.98 16.66 20.91
CA PRO A 247 -30.21 16.09 20.35
C PRO A 247 -30.17 15.82 18.85
N VAL A 248 -29.29 16.50 18.11
CA VAL A 248 -29.11 16.29 16.66
C VAL A 248 -27.66 15.83 16.39
N ALA A 249 -27.51 14.67 15.80
CA ALA A 249 -26.23 14.15 15.33
C ALA A 249 -26.00 14.55 13.87
N VAL A 250 -24.73 14.84 13.50
CA VAL A 250 -24.26 15.11 12.13
C VAL A 250 -23.47 13.89 11.67
N ARG A 251 -23.80 13.33 10.51
CA ARG A 251 -23.14 12.11 9.99
C ARG A 251 -22.85 12.25 8.52
N HIS A 252 -21.92 11.44 8.04
CA HIS A 252 -21.62 11.21 6.61
C HIS A 252 -21.34 12.50 5.83
N ALA A 253 -20.62 13.46 6.44
CA ALA A 253 -20.15 14.66 5.76
C ALA A 253 -19.39 14.31 4.46
N ASP A 254 -19.66 15.06 3.39
CA ASP A 254 -19.15 14.78 2.05
C ASP A 254 -18.92 16.08 1.28
N VAL A 255 -17.86 16.13 0.45
CA VAL A 255 -17.59 17.22 -0.49
C VAL A 255 -17.36 16.65 -1.89
N GLU A 256 -18.32 16.87 -2.77
CA GLU A 256 -18.17 16.57 -4.19
C GLU A 256 -17.59 17.78 -4.93
N THR A 257 -16.63 17.54 -5.82
CA THR A 257 -15.99 18.57 -6.66
C THR A 257 -16.33 18.37 -8.13
N LYS A 258 -16.71 19.47 -8.80
CA LYS A 258 -16.78 19.57 -10.25
C LYS A 258 -15.88 20.71 -10.73
N LEU A 259 -14.99 20.44 -11.68
CA LEU A 259 -14.04 21.44 -12.22
C LEU A 259 -14.51 21.96 -13.59
N ASP A 260 -14.20 23.21 -13.89
CA ASP A 260 -14.30 23.74 -15.25
C ASP A 260 -13.09 23.23 -16.06
N LEU A 261 -13.28 22.11 -16.76
CA LEU A 261 -12.23 21.50 -17.58
C LEU A 261 -12.22 22.12 -19.00
N PRO A 262 -11.04 22.28 -19.66
CA PRO A 262 -9.69 21.91 -19.18
C PRO A 262 -8.98 23.02 -18.39
N ALA A 263 -9.62 24.17 -18.14
CA ALA A 263 -8.97 25.35 -17.55
C ALA A 263 -8.58 25.15 -16.08
N ILE A 264 -9.37 24.37 -15.32
CA ILE A 264 -9.18 24.07 -13.88
C ILE A 264 -9.06 25.30 -12.96
N ASP A 265 -9.48 26.47 -13.47
CA ASP A 265 -9.46 27.74 -12.74
C ASP A 265 -10.69 27.95 -11.84
N LYS A 266 -11.68 27.07 -11.94
CA LYS A 266 -12.89 27.07 -11.09
C LYS A 266 -13.24 25.69 -10.62
N ALA A 267 -13.68 25.60 -9.35
CA ALA A 267 -14.27 24.42 -8.73
C ALA A 267 -15.66 24.75 -8.18
N HIS A 268 -16.61 23.88 -8.44
CA HIS A 268 -17.98 23.91 -7.91
C HIS A 268 -18.10 22.83 -6.87
N LEU A 269 -18.29 23.23 -5.60
CA LEU A 269 -18.32 22.30 -4.47
C LEU A 269 -19.76 22.06 -4.02
N THR A 270 -20.13 20.79 -3.87
CA THR A 270 -21.39 20.42 -3.20
C THR A 270 -21.05 19.75 -1.88
N VAL A 271 -21.51 20.34 -0.77
CA VAL A 271 -21.30 19.78 0.58
C VAL A 271 -22.58 19.10 1.03
N ARG A 272 -22.47 17.86 1.51
CA ARG A 272 -23.61 17.08 2.02
C ARG A 272 -23.34 16.60 3.44
N ALA A 273 -24.42 16.39 4.19
CA ALA A 273 -24.39 15.70 5.48
C ALA A 273 -25.77 15.11 5.79
N GLU A 274 -25.81 14.16 6.70
CA GLU A 274 -27.03 13.62 7.26
C GLU A 274 -27.22 14.18 8.69
N LEU A 275 -28.43 14.66 8.99
CA LEU A 275 -28.84 15.08 10.31
C LEU A 275 -29.82 14.06 10.89
N GLN A 276 -29.59 13.68 12.14
CA GLN A 276 -30.46 12.78 12.89
C GLN A 276 -30.91 13.43 14.19
N ASN A 277 -32.20 13.79 14.29
CA ASN A 277 -32.77 14.16 15.56
C ASN A 277 -33.10 12.92 16.41
N VAL A 278 -32.27 12.65 17.41
CA VAL A 278 -32.45 11.48 18.29
C VAL A 278 -33.30 11.78 19.53
N SER A 279 -33.82 13.00 19.64
CA SER A 279 -34.69 13.39 20.75
C SER A 279 -36.18 13.09 20.48
N ALA A 280 -36.98 13.10 21.52
CA ALA A 280 -38.42 12.93 21.46
C ALA A 280 -39.20 14.21 21.05
N GLU A 281 -38.48 15.32 20.87
CA GLU A 281 -39.04 16.62 20.55
C GLU A 281 -38.50 17.16 19.22
N PRO A 282 -39.25 18.00 18.49
CA PRO A 282 -38.74 18.73 17.35
C PRO A 282 -37.56 19.64 17.76
N VAL A 283 -36.54 19.72 16.92
CA VAL A 283 -35.37 20.57 17.13
C VAL A 283 -35.19 21.50 15.94
N LYS A 284 -35.18 22.80 16.21
CA LYS A 284 -34.85 23.84 15.25
C LYS A 284 -33.45 24.40 15.53
N GLY A 285 -32.63 24.56 14.50
CA GLY A 285 -31.24 25.03 14.63
C GLY A 285 -30.65 25.43 13.29
N THR A 286 -29.37 25.70 13.31
CA THR A 286 -28.59 26.06 12.11
C THR A 286 -27.45 25.06 11.91
N LEU A 287 -27.43 24.42 10.74
CA LEU A 287 -26.24 23.72 10.29
C LEU A 287 -25.29 24.74 9.68
N ARG A 288 -24.10 24.89 10.28
CA ARG A 288 -23.02 25.77 9.84
C ARG A 288 -21.91 24.91 9.20
N GLY A 289 -21.43 25.36 8.06
CA GLY A 289 -20.30 24.74 7.38
C GLY A 289 -19.17 25.76 7.21
N LYS A 290 -17.94 25.28 7.35
CA LYS A 290 -16.73 26.05 7.10
C LYS A 290 -15.69 25.20 6.43
N ILE A 291 -15.26 25.62 5.24
CA ILE A 291 -14.12 25.02 4.56
C ILE A 291 -12.89 25.88 4.87
N LEU A 292 -11.86 25.24 5.48
CA LEU A 292 -10.57 25.83 5.77
C LEU A 292 -9.57 25.37 4.70
N GLY A 293 -8.82 26.34 4.15
CA GLY A 293 -7.83 26.08 3.10
C GLY A 293 -7.62 27.32 2.22
N GLU A 294 -6.90 27.14 1.14
CA GLU A 294 -6.63 28.21 0.19
C GLU A 294 -7.60 28.17 -1.01
N PRO A 295 -7.96 29.30 -1.63
CA PRO A 295 -7.35 30.62 -1.42
C PRO A 295 -7.87 31.40 -0.19
N ALA A 296 -9.03 31.03 0.37
CA ALA A 296 -9.60 31.64 1.57
C ALA A 296 -10.63 30.73 2.21
N PRO A 297 -10.90 30.87 3.52
CA PRO A 297 -11.98 30.13 4.16
C PRO A 297 -13.36 30.44 3.53
N ILE A 298 -14.20 29.41 3.45
CA ILE A 298 -15.54 29.49 2.89
C ILE A 298 -16.54 29.17 4.00
N ASP A 299 -17.45 30.10 4.28
CA ASP A 299 -18.52 29.93 5.28
C ASP A 299 -19.86 29.79 4.56
N PHE A 300 -20.72 28.88 5.03
CA PHE A 300 -22.11 28.71 4.59
C PHE A 300 -22.97 28.16 5.72
N SER A 301 -24.29 28.36 5.62
CA SER A 301 -25.20 27.88 6.67
C SER A 301 -26.64 27.77 6.21
N GLN A 302 -27.43 26.93 6.89
CA GLN A 302 -28.84 26.74 6.62
C GLN A 302 -29.59 26.53 7.95
N THR A 303 -30.73 27.24 8.13
CA THR A 303 -31.64 26.96 9.26
C THR A 303 -32.53 25.79 8.92
N ILE A 304 -32.61 24.84 9.85
CA ILE A 304 -33.28 23.55 9.67
C ILE A 304 -34.15 23.28 10.91
N GLU A 305 -35.34 22.74 10.68
CA GLU A 305 -36.20 22.20 11.73
C GLU A 305 -36.40 20.71 11.45
N LEU A 306 -36.10 19.87 12.44
CA LEU A 306 -36.24 18.42 12.38
C LEU A 306 -37.29 17.94 13.35
N SER A 307 -38.25 17.15 12.90
CA SER A 307 -39.24 16.48 13.76
C SER A 307 -38.53 15.49 14.71
N ALA A 308 -39.23 15.04 15.75
CA ALA A 308 -38.73 14.01 16.65
C ALA A 308 -38.37 12.72 15.87
N GLY A 309 -37.18 12.20 16.07
CA GLY A 309 -36.70 10.99 15.42
C GLY A 309 -36.39 11.11 13.91
N GLU A 310 -36.44 12.31 13.34
CA GLU A 310 -36.26 12.52 11.91
C GLU A 310 -34.79 12.35 11.48
N HIS A 311 -34.59 11.68 10.34
CA HIS A 311 -33.36 11.64 9.61
C HIS A 311 -33.50 12.43 8.30
N ARG A 312 -32.60 13.35 8.02
CA ARG A 312 -32.65 14.19 6.83
C ARG A 312 -31.26 14.40 6.22
N ALA A 313 -31.14 14.10 4.92
CA ALA A 313 -30.00 14.51 4.15
C ALA A 313 -30.09 16.01 3.80
N ILE A 314 -29.00 16.72 4.00
CA ILE A 314 -28.86 18.15 3.68
C ILE A 314 -27.76 18.30 2.64
N ALA A 315 -27.99 19.19 1.68
CA ALA A 315 -27.00 19.58 0.70
C ALA A 315 -26.87 21.11 0.63
N PHE A 316 -25.65 21.58 0.51
CA PHE A 316 -25.30 22.94 0.13
C PHE A 316 -24.71 22.88 -1.29
N ALA A 317 -25.47 23.39 -2.25
CA ALA A 317 -25.05 23.38 -3.65
C ALA A 317 -24.43 24.73 -4.04
N PRO A 318 -23.56 24.77 -5.05
CA PRO A 318 -22.96 26.01 -5.54
C PRO A 318 -23.99 27.01 -6.14
N GLU A 319 -25.16 26.52 -6.55
CA GLU A 319 -26.30 27.33 -6.99
C GLU A 319 -26.97 28.09 -5.84
N ASP A 320 -27.02 27.48 -4.64
CA ASP A 320 -27.62 28.03 -3.44
C ASP A 320 -26.64 28.90 -2.65
N SER A 321 -25.36 28.63 -2.76
CA SER A 321 -24.29 29.33 -2.06
C SER A 321 -23.13 29.66 -3.02
N SER A 322 -23.10 30.92 -3.48
CA SER A 322 -22.08 31.39 -4.44
C SER A 322 -20.64 31.23 -3.93
N SER A 323 -20.43 31.18 -2.62
CA SER A 323 -19.12 30.95 -2.00
C SER A 323 -18.54 29.56 -2.26
N LEU A 324 -19.38 28.58 -2.63
CA LEU A 324 -18.98 27.24 -3.03
C LEU A 324 -18.49 27.14 -4.49
N ASN A 325 -18.55 28.27 -5.23
CA ASN A 325 -17.88 28.41 -6.52
C ASN A 325 -16.48 29.02 -6.31
N VAL A 326 -15.48 28.19 -6.20
CA VAL A 326 -14.11 28.57 -5.84
C VAL A 326 -13.31 28.93 -7.11
N THR A 327 -12.80 30.17 -7.16
CA THR A 327 -11.91 30.62 -8.24
C THR A 327 -10.45 30.37 -7.86
N ASN A 328 -9.68 29.85 -8.81
CA ASN A 328 -8.28 29.43 -8.62
C ASN A 328 -8.11 28.51 -7.40
N PRO A 329 -8.83 27.37 -7.33
CA PRO A 329 -8.74 26.45 -6.20
C PRO A 329 -7.37 25.84 -6.09
N ARG A 330 -6.88 25.58 -4.87
CA ARG A 330 -5.71 24.74 -4.66
C ARG A 330 -6.14 23.29 -4.77
N LEU A 331 -5.76 22.64 -5.87
CA LEU A 331 -6.19 21.28 -6.22
C LEU A 331 -5.36 20.23 -5.49
N TRP A 332 -5.97 19.07 -5.26
CA TRP A 332 -5.23 17.85 -4.92
C TRP A 332 -4.72 17.16 -6.19
N TRP A 333 -3.47 16.71 -6.17
CA TRP A 333 -2.83 15.98 -7.25
C TRP A 333 -2.13 14.73 -6.75
N PRO A 334 -2.04 13.66 -7.57
CA PRO A 334 -1.06 12.60 -7.33
C PRO A 334 0.35 13.20 -7.27
N TYR A 335 1.22 12.70 -6.38
CA TYR A 335 2.51 13.32 -6.06
C TYR A 335 3.45 13.56 -7.25
N GLN A 336 3.32 12.77 -8.33
CA GLN A 336 4.09 12.95 -9.56
C GLN A 336 3.56 14.06 -10.48
N MET A 337 2.32 14.51 -10.26
CA MET A 337 1.63 15.50 -11.11
C MET A 337 1.49 16.87 -10.42
N GLY A 338 1.62 16.92 -9.11
CA GLY A 338 1.51 18.14 -8.31
C GLY A 338 1.50 17.88 -6.82
N GLU A 339 1.01 18.84 -6.05
CA GLU A 339 0.92 18.75 -4.59
C GLU A 339 -0.38 18.05 -4.17
N PRO A 340 -0.34 17.08 -3.24
CA PRO A 340 -1.54 16.46 -2.69
C PRO A 340 -2.15 17.35 -1.58
N TYR A 341 -2.68 18.51 -1.97
CA TYR A 341 -3.19 19.49 -1.02
C TYR A 341 -4.57 19.09 -0.49
N LEU A 342 -4.72 19.09 0.85
CA LEU A 342 -5.95 18.78 1.54
C LEU A 342 -6.57 20.03 2.16
N HIS A 343 -7.87 20.19 1.95
CA HIS A 343 -8.74 21.15 2.63
C HIS A 343 -9.39 20.47 3.83
N LYS A 344 -9.93 21.27 4.75
CA LYS A 344 -10.65 20.80 5.93
C LYS A 344 -12.06 21.36 5.92
N LEU A 345 -13.08 20.49 5.98
CA LEU A 345 -14.46 20.86 6.20
C LEU A 345 -14.80 20.66 7.68
N GLU A 346 -15.38 21.68 8.28
CA GLU A 346 -16.04 21.64 9.58
C GLU A 346 -17.55 21.87 9.39
N LEU A 347 -18.37 20.93 9.88
CA LEU A 347 -19.82 21.03 9.93
C LEU A 347 -20.28 20.98 11.40
N GLU A 348 -21.12 21.93 11.81
CA GLU A 348 -21.61 22.04 13.16
C GLU A 348 -23.12 22.33 13.17
N PHE A 349 -23.91 21.53 13.90
CA PHE A 349 -25.32 21.83 14.11
C PHE A 349 -25.51 22.53 15.44
N VAL A 350 -26.02 23.76 15.40
CA VAL A 350 -26.28 24.61 16.57
C VAL A 350 -27.79 24.80 16.75
N PRO A 351 -28.42 24.18 17.76
CA PRO A 351 -29.82 24.40 18.08
C PRO A 351 -30.09 25.88 18.41
N GLU A 352 -31.35 26.37 18.22
CA GLU A 352 -31.72 27.72 18.64
C GLU A 352 -31.53 27.98 20.15
N LYS A 353 -31.55 26.89 20.94
CA LYS A 353 -31.33 26.94 22.40
C LYS A 353 -30.29 25.92 22.80
N GLY A 354 -29.26 26.33 23.49
CA GLY A 354 -28.19 25.48 24.03
C GLY A 354 -26.88 25.54 23.22
N PRO A 355 -25.90 24.73 23.57
CA PRO A 355 -24.62 24.65 22.88
C PRO A 355 -24.77 23.90 21.54
N ALA A 356 -23.70 23.89 20.76
CA ALA A 356 -23.60 23.04 19.57
C ALA A 356 -23.95 21.59 19.91
N SER A 357 -24.77 20.98 19.06
CA SER A 357 -25.28 19.62 19.25
C SER A 357 -24.25 18.57 18.83
N ASP A 358 -23.68 18.74 17.66
CA ASP A 358 -22.67 17.85 17.12
C ASP A 358 -21.79 18.60 16.12
N LYS A 359 -20.56 18.09 15.94
CA LYS A 359 -19.59 18.64 15.00
C LYS A 359 -18.91 17.49 14.27
N GLN A 360 -18.84 17.60 12.95
CA GLN A 360 -18.05 16.72 12.08
C GLN A 360 -16.91 17.51 11.47
N THR A 361 -15.74 16.88 11.39
CA THR A 361 -14.57 17.44 10.73
C THR A 361 -14.00 16.38 9.80
N ILE A 362 -13.80 16.73 8.52
CA ILE A 362 -13.18 15.86 7.52
C ILE A 362 -12.08 16.61 6.75
N GLU A 363 -11.05 15.88 6.34
CA GLU A 363 -10.11 16.33 5.33
C GLU A 363 -10.58 15.85 3.95
N PHE A 364 -10.42 16.67 2.92
CA PHE A 364 -10.80 16.33 1.54
C PHE A 364 -9.89 17.06 0.53
N GLY A 365 -9.77 16.53 -0.68
CA GLY A 365 -9.09 17.19 -1.79
C GLY A 365 -10.08 17.79 -2.77
N ILE A 366 -9.83 19.01 -3.27
CA ILE A 366 -10.54 19.52 -4.44
C ILE A 366 -9.95 18.80 -5.65
N VAL A 367 -10.65 17.77 -6.13
CA VAL A 367 -10.19 16.89 -7.21
C VAL A 367 -11.38 16.34 -8.00
N GLN A 368 -11.22 16.23 -9.30
CA GLN A 368 -12.14 15.50 -10.16
C GLN A 368 -11.39 14.31 -10.78
N THR A 369 -11.93 13.11 -10.59
CA THR A 369 -11.41 11.87 -11.16
C THR A 369 -12.38 11.34 -12.18
N ASP A 370 -11.91 11.13 -13.41
CA ASP A 370 -12.70 10.63 -14.52
C ASP A 370 -12.02 9.43 -15.19
N SER A 371 -12.75 8.75 -16.06
CA SER A 371 -12.17 7.74 -16.94
C SER A 371 -12.91 7.69 -18.27
N GLU A 372 -12.18 7.31 -19.32
CA GLU A 372 -12.75 7.11 -20.65
C GLU A 372 -12.18 5.83 -21.29
N LEU A 373 -12.79 5.38 -22.37
CA LEU A 373 -12.22 4.35 -23.23
C LEU A 373 -11.44 5.02 -24.35
N THR A 374 -10.19 4.59 -24.60
CA THR A 374 -9.45 5.00 -25.80
C THR A 374 -10.14 4.49 -27.07
N PRO A 375 -9.76 4.97 -28.27
CA PRO A 375 -10.31 4.44 -29.52
C PRO A 375 -10.15 2.92 -29.68
N GLU A 376 -9.12 2.33 -29.05
CA GLU A 376 -8.86 0.90 -29.04
C GLU A 376 -9.68 0.15 -27.96
N GLY A 377 -10.45 0.89 -27.13
CA GLY A 377 -11.28 0.33 -26.07
C GLY A 377 -10.57 0.11 -24.72
N TYR A 378 -9.43 0.75 -24.50
CA TYR A 378 -8.67 0.66 -23.26
C TYR A 378 -9.11 1.72 -22.25
N ARG A 379 -9.18 1.35 -20.95
CA ARG A 379 -9.53 2.28 -19.88
C ARG A 379 -8.39 3.23 -19.59
N LEU A 380 -8.64 4.54 -19.77
CA LEU A 380 -7.72 5.62 -19.44
C LEU A 380 -8.31 6.45 -18.30
N PHE A 381 -7.59 6.58 -17.20
CA PHE A 381 -7.98 7.43 -16.08
C PHE A 381 -7.43 8.84 -16.22
N LYS A 382 -8.18 9.80 -15.68
CA LYS A 382 -7.81 11.20 -15.62
C LYS A 382 -7.99 11.77 -14.22
N VAL A 383 -7.07 12.61 -13.81
CA VAL A 383 -7.18 13.41 -12.58
C VAL A 383 -7.14 14.88 -13.01
N ASN A 384 -8.16 15.66 -12.62
CA ASN A 384 -8.32 17.06 -12.99
C ASN A 384 -8.15 17.29 -14.51
N GLY A 385 -8.73 16.40 -15.32
CA GLY A 385 -8.68 16.43 -16.77
C GLY A 385 -7.35 16.00 -17.42
N LYS A 386 -6.30 15.65 -16.63
CA LYS A 386 -5.01 15.17 -17.15
C LYS A 386 -4.96 13.64 -17.15
N ASN A 387 -4.43 13.08 -18.23
CA ASN A 387 -4.21 11.64 -18.33
C ASN A 387 -3.24 11.15 -17.26
N VAL A 388 -3.49 9.95 -16.74
CA VAL A 388 -2.62 9.27 -15.78
C VAL A 388 -2.23 7.90 -16.33
N LEU A 389 -0.94 7.69 -16.58
CA LEU A 389 -0.41 6.35 -16.72
C LEU A 389 -0.34 5.72 -15.32
N VAL A 390 -1.28 4.83 -15.03
CA VAL A 390 -1.29 4.11 -13.74
C VAL A 390 -0.11 3.14 -13.69
N ARG A 391 0.68 3.24 -12.62
CA ARG A 391 1.83 2.36 -12.34
C ARG A 391 1.75 1.98 -10.88
N GLY A 392 1.34 0.76 -10.60
CA GLY A 392 1.02 0.37 -9.25
C GLY A 392 1.39 -1.06 -8.91
N GLY A 393 0.99 -1.46 -7.70
CA GLY A 393 1.09 -2.84 -7.23
C GLY A 393 -0.10 -3.24 -6.36
N GLY A 394 -0.40 -4.55 -6.36
CA GLY A 394 -1.43 -5.15 -5.51
C GLY A 394 -0.97 -5.19 -4.06
N TRP A 395 -1.81 -4.76 -3.15
CA TRP A 395 -1.51 -4.68 -1.71
C TRP A 395 -2.07 -5.87 -0.95
N ALA A 396 -1.25 -6.45 -0.09
CA ALA A 396 -1.65 -7.43 0.90
C ALA A 396 -1.43 -6.87 2.32
N PRO A 397 -2.46 -6.73 3.16
CA PRO A 397 -2.28 -6.45 4.59
C PRO A 397 -1.60 -7.63 5.28
N ASP A 398 -1.11 -7.43 6.52
CA ASP A 398 -0.59 -8.54 7.34
C ASP A 398 -1.62 -9.68 7.43
N MET A 399 -1.20 -10.94 7.32
CA MET A 399 -2.10 -12.11 7.30
C MET A 399 -3.01 -12.21 8.55
N MET A 400 -2.56 -11.70 9.69
CA MET A 400 -3.34 -11.62 10.92
C MET A 400 -4.04 -10.27 11.11
N LEU A 401 -4.05 -9.40 10.09
CA LEU A 401 -4.59 -8.03 10.08
C LEU A 401 -3.99 -7.14 11.19
N ARG A 402 -2.76 -7.38 11.60
CA ARG A 402 -2.07 -6.53 12.56
C ARG A 402 -1.73 -5.18 11.96
N ILE A 403 -2.11 -4.10 12.63
CA ILE A 403 -1.83 -2.74 12.19
C ILE A 403 -0.52 -2.26 12.82
N ASN A 404 0.49 -2.01 11.99
CA ASN A 404 1.76 -1.42 12.40
C ASN A 404 2.01 -0.13 11.60
N GLN A 405 1.80 1.02 12.23
CA GLN A 405 1.93 2.33 11.58
C GLN A 405 3.35 2.60 11.07
N SER A 406 4.37 2.21 11.85
CA SER A 406 5.78 2.41 11.45
C SER A 406 6.14 1.58 10.20
N ARG A 407 5.62 0.35 10.09
CA ARG A 407 5.74 -0.48 8.89
C ARG A 407 5.02 0.16 7.70
N ARG A 408 3.77 0.59 7.88
CA ARG A 408 2.95 1.24 6.84
C ARG A 408 3.63 2.50 6.30
N GLU A 409 4.20 3.33 7.18
CA GLU A 409 4.98 4.51 6.76
C GLU A 409 6.16 4.14 5.86
N ALA A 410 6.87 3.08 6.19
CA ALA A 410 7.98 2.59 5.36
C ALA A 410 7.49 2.06 4.00
N GLU A 411 6.40 1.30 3.99
CA GLU A 411 5.81 0.73 2.76
C GLU A 411 5.30 1.83 1.82
N PHE A 412 4.60 2.86 2.33
CA PHE A 412 4.20 4.03 1.53
C PHE A 412 5.41 4.81 0.98
N ARG A 413 6.47 4.93 1.76
CA ARG A 413 7.72 5.52 1.29
C ARG A 413 8.34 4.67 0.17
N TYR A 414 8.36 3.34 0.29
CA TYR A 414 8.83 2.45 -0.77
C TYR A 414 8.03 2.62 -2.07
N VAL A 415 6.71 2.75 -2.00
CA VAL A 415 5.85 3.03 -3.17
C VAL A 415 6.31 4.31 -3.88
N LYS A 416 6.52 5.39 -3.13
CA LYS A 416 6.98 6.68 -3.70
C LYS A 416 8.40 6.62 -4.24
N GLU A 417 9.32 6.01 -3.50
CA GLU A 417 10.73 5.91 -3.91
C GLU A 417 10.95 5.01 -5.12
N MET A 418 10.12 3.98 -5.31
CA MET A 418 10.11 3.20 -6.54
C MET A 418 9.54 3.97 -7.74
N GLY A 419 8.82 5.08 -7.53
CA GLY A 419 8.12 5.80 -8.60
C GLY A 419 6.75 5.24 -8.95
N LEU A 420 6.18 4.36 -8.12
CA LEU A 420 4.79 3.90 -8.23
C LEU A 420 3.83 5.01 -7.80
N ASN A 421 2.68 5.10 -8.45
CA ASN A 421 1.66 6.11 -8.16
C ASN A 421 0.33 5.55 -7.67
N THR A 422 0.19 4.20 -7.64
CA THR A 422 -1.11 3.56 -7.34
C THR A 422 -0.90 2.31 -6.49
N ILE A 423 -1.81 2.09 -5.54
CA ILE A 423 -1.97 0.85 -4.78
C ILE A 423 -3.34 0.25 -5.12
N ARG A 424 -3.39 -1.06 -5.44
CA ARG A 424 -4.66 -1.76 -5.65
C ARG A 424 -5.00 -2.60 -4.42
N LEU A 425 -6.21 -2.36 -3.87
CA LEU A 425 -6.81 -3.13 -2.79
C LEU A 425 -7.83 -4.10 -3.38
N GLU A 426 -7.51 -5.38 -3.41
CA GLU A 426 -8.44 -6.41 -3.86
C GLU A 426 -9.14 -7.04 -2.66
N GLY A 427 -10.30 -6.48 -2.29
CA GLY A 427 -11.17 -6.99 -1.23
C GLY A 427 -10.60 -6.98 0.18
N LYS A 428 -9.40 -6.45 0.39
CA LYS A 428 -8.79 -6.21 1.69
C LYS A 428 -8.76 -4.71 1.91
N LEU A 429 -9.96 -4.16 2.17
CA LEU A 429 -10.16 -2.72 2.35
C LEU A 429 -9.53 -2.31 3.68
N GLU A 430 -8.43 -1.59 3.60
CA GLU A 430 -7.64 -1.13 4.74
C GLU A 430 -8.38 -0.12 5.62
N ASP A 431 -7.82 0.18 6.80
CA ASP A 431 -8.38 1.11 7.77
C ASP A 431 -8.32 2.59 7.30
N GLU A 432 -8.89 3.47 8.09
CA GLU A 432 -8.96 4.91 7.81
C GLU A 432 -7.56 5.53 7.69
N THR A 433 -6.62 5.12 8.57
CA THR A 433 -5.27 5.70 8.59
C THR A 433 -4.47 5.34 7.32
N PHE A 434 -4.79 4.23 6.66
CA PHE A 434 -4.24 3.90 5.35
C PHE A 434 -4.72 4.87 4.28
N MET A 435 -6.02 5.14 4.24
CA MET A 435 -6.62 6.05 3.24
C MET A 435 -6.14 7.49 3.45
N GLU A 436 -6.15 7.98 4.70
CA GLU A 436 -5.60 9.28 5.06
C GLU A 436 -4.13 9.42 4.66
N ARG A 437 -3.35 8.34 4.79
CA ARG A 437 -1.95 8.34 4.35
C ARG A 437 -1.83 8.42 2.84
N ALA A 438 -2.65 7.69 2.09
CA ALA A 438 -2.70 7.78 0.63
C ALA A 438 -3.05 9.18 0.15
N ASP A 439 -4.02 9.83 0.81
CA ASP A 439 -4.42 11.21 0.52
C ASP A 439 -3.27 12.20 0.70
N ARG A 440 -2.57 12.12 1.84
CA ARG A 440 -1.45 13.02 2.17
C ARG A 440 -0.22 12.79 1.29
N ASP A 441 0.05 11.53 0.95
CA ASP A 441 1.20 11.17 0.13
C ASP A 441 0.94 11.32 -1.38
N GLY A 442 -0.30 11.56 -1.79
CA GLY A 442 -0.68 11.68 -3.19
C GLY A 442 -0.57 10.35 -3.95
N ILE A 443 -0.86 9.23 -3.29
CA ILE A 443 -0.84 7.90 -3.88
C ILE A 443 -2.28 7.51 -4.24
N LEU A 444 -2.52 7.14 -5.48
CA LEU A 444 -3.84 6.70 -5.94
C LEU A 444 -4.18 5.32 -5.38
N VAL A 445 -5.46 5.08 -5.12
CA VAL A 445 -5.97 3.80 -4.62
C VAL A 445 -7.05 3.27 -5.57
N MET A 446 -6.88 2.03 -6.01
CA MET A 446 -7.92 1.24 -6.68
C MET A 446 -8.52 0.29 -5.65
N ALA A 447 -9.80 0.42 -5.35
CA ALA A 447 -10.47 -0.43 -4.36
C ALA A 447 -11.59 -1.24 -5.01
N GLY A 448 -11.98 -2.36 -4.38
CA GLY A 448 -13.07 -3.21 -4.87
C GLY A 448 -13.19 -4.51 -4.08
N TRP A 449 -14.09 -5.39 -4.53
CA TRP A 449 -14.31 -6.69 -3.91
C TRP A 449 -13.26 -7.73 -4.31
N CYS A 450 -13.12 -8.80 -3.50
CA CYS A 450 -12.16 -9.88 -3.69
C CYS A 450 -12.62 -10.89 -4.73
N CYS A 451 -11.66 -11.59 -5.33
CA CYS A 451 -11.90 -12.73 -6.23
C CYS A 451 -12.11 -14.07 -5.49
N CYS A 452 -12.45 -15.08 -6.26
CA CYS A 452 -12.16 -16.52 -6.04
C CYS A 452 -12.88 -17.17 -4.84
N ASP A 453 -13.47 -16.41 -3.95
CA ASP A 453 -14.10 -16.82 -2.69
C ASP A 453 -15.64 -16.59 -2.69
N ALA A 454 -16.23 -16.50 -1.50
CA ALA A 454 -17.67 -16.25 -1.35
C ALA A 454 -18.14 -14.97 -2.04
N TRP A 455 -17.28 -13.94 -2.16
CA TRP A 455 -17.63 -12.67 -2.81
C TRP A 455 -17.92 -12.79 -4.31
N GLU A 456 -17.40 -13.82 -4.99
CA GLU A 456 -17.69 -14.10 -6.40
C GLU A 456 -18.56 -15.36 -6.62
N LYS A 457 -18.98 -16.04 -5.56
CA LYS A 457 -19.84 -17.23 -5.66
C LYS A 457 -21.33 -16.88 -5.58
N TRP A 458 -21.77 -15.86 -6.32
CA TRP A 458 -23.13 -15.30 -6.29
C TRP A 458 -24.25 -16.34 -6.43
N GLY A 459 -24.01 -17.41 -7.20
CA GLY A 459 -24.98 -18.52 -7.34
C GLY A 459 -25.24 -19.30 -6.05
N LYS A 460 -24.40 -19.14 -5.03
CA LYS A 460 -24.57 -19.72 -3.69
C LYS A 460 -25.16 -18.75 -2.68
N TRP A 461 -25.40 -17.48 -3.04
CA TRP A 461 -25.88 -16.47 -2.12
C TRP A 461 -27.35 -16.63 -1.77
N GLY A 462 -27.63 -16.77 -0.48
CA GLY A 462 -28.97 -16.59 0.09
C GLY A 462 -29.35 -15.11 0.24
N ALA A 463 -30.51 -14.87 0.80
CA ALA A 463 -31.03 -13.51 1.04
C ALA A 463 -30.10 -12.68 1.95
N GLU A 464 -29.47 -13.30 2.94
CA GLU A 464 -28.54 -12.65 3.85
C GLU A 464 -27.27 -12.16 3.14
N ASN A 465 -26.59 -13.00 2.34
CA ASN A 465 -25.41 -12.55 1.59
C ASN A 465 -25.73 -11.39 0.65
N LYS A 466 -26.89 -11.45 -0.01
CA LYS A 466 -27.38 -10.38 -0.89
C LYS A 466 -27.55 -9.06 -0.12
N ARG A 467 -28.12 -9.10 1.08
CA ARG A 467 -28.29 -7.95 1.97
C ARG A 467 -26.93 -7.47 2.47
N VAL A 468 -26.10 -8.36 3.01
CA VAL A 468 -24.78 -8.03 3.56
C VAL A 468 -23.88 -7.38 2.51
N SER A 469 -23.92 -7.84 1.26
CA SER A 469 -23.10 -7.28 0.19
C SER A 469 -23.48 -5.83 -0.14
N VAL A 470 -24.79 -5.55 -0.24
CA VAL A 470 -25.33 -4.20 -0.52
C VAL A 470 -25.07 -3.25 0.65
N ASP A 471 -25.34 -3.72 1.87
CA ASP A 471 -25.11 -2.93 3.08
C ASP A 471 -23.61 -2.65 3.30
N SER A 472 -22.73 -3.63 3.01
CA SER A 472 -21.27 -3.45 3.08
C SER A 472 -20.79 -2.41 2.05
N LEU A 473 -21.32 -2.47 0.81
CA LEU A 473 -20.97 -1.47 -0.19
C LEU A 473 -21.41 -0.07 0.25
N ARG A 474 -22.64 0.10 0.76
CA ARG A 474 -23.11 1.38 1.29
C ARG A 474 -22.17 1.93 2.37
N ASP A 475 -21.82 1.11 3.36
CA ASP A 475 -20.93 1.50 4.45
C ASP A 475 -19.54 1.92 3.92
N GLN A 476 -19.01 1.20 2.91
CA GLN A 476 -17.72 1.54 2.31
C GLN A 476 -17.78 2.79 1.41
N ILE A 477 -18.84 2.98 0.62
CA ILE A 477 -19.05 4.19 -0.19
C ILE A 477 -19.11 5.44 0.72
N LEU A 478 -19.92 5.40 1.78
CA LEU A 478 -20.05 6.50 2.74
C LEU A 478 -18.72 6.84 3.41
N ARG A 479 -17.88 5.85 3.64
CA ARG A 479 -16.54 6.02 4.21
C ARG A 479 -15.55 6.60 3.19
N LEU A 480 -15.53 6.04 1.96
CA LEU A 480 -14.43 6.24 1.01
C LEU A 480 -14.62 7.44 0.08
N ARG A 481 -15.84 7.97 -0.08
CA ARG A 481 -16.16 8.99 -1.10
C ARG A 481 -15.39 10.31 -0.93
N ASN A 482 -14.95 10.65 0.30
CA ASN A 482 -14.18 11.88 0.57
C ASN A 482 -12.68 11.77 0.27
N HIS A 483 -12.15 10.54 0.12
CA HIS A 483 -10.72 10.37 -0.10
C HIS A 483 -10.33 10.76 -1.53
N PRO A 484 -9.51 11.81 -1.72
CA PRO A 484 -9.09 12.25 -3.05
C PRO A 484 -8.17 11.24 -3.73
N SER A 485 -7.47 10.41 -2.95
CA SER A 485 -6.61 9.34 -3.45
C SER A 485 -7.38 8.22 -4.16
N LEU A 486 -8.66 8.04 -3.86
CA LEU A 486 -9.45 6.96 -4.44
C LEU A 486 -9.73 7.22 -5.93
N LEU A 487 -9.17 6.38 -6.79
CA LEU A 487 -9.21 6.49 -8.25
C LEU A 487 -10.46 5.83 -8.84
N VAL A 488 -10.80 4.63 -8.36
CA VAL A 488 -11.84 3.79 -8.95
C VAL A 488 -12.34 2.75 -7.94
N TRP A 489 -13.60 2.37 -8.06
CA TRP A 489 -14.20 1.22 -7.39
C TRP A 489 -14.49 0.09 -8.38
N LEU A 490 -14.16 -1.15 -8.01
CA LEU A 490 -14.40 -2.36 -8.78
C LEU A 490 -15.46 -3.23 -8.09
N ASN A 491 -16.58 -3.48 -8.76
CA ASN A 491 -17.72 -4.23 -8.24
C ASN A 491 -17.46 -5.75 -8.19
N GLY A 492 -16.41 -6.22 -8.82
CA GLY A 492 -15.86 -7.58 -8.78
C GLY A 492 -14.37 -7.54 -9.11
N SER A 493 -13.70 -8.68 -9.01
CA SER A 493 -12.30 -8.85 -9.38
C SER A 493 -12.17 -9.72 -10.63
N ASP A 494 -12.05 -11.05 -10.51
CA ASP A 494 -11.88 -11.99 -11.63
C ASP A 494 -13.15 -12.10 -12.49
N ASN A 495 -14.29 -11.83 -11.87
CA ASN A 495 -15.58 -11.85 -12.54
C ASN A 495 -16.42 -10.63 -12.19
N PRO A 496 -17.17 -10.07 -13.15
CA PRO A 496 -18.17 -9.08 -12.84
C PRO A 496 -19.36 -9.74 -12.11
N PRO A 497 -20.05 -9.02 -11.23
CA PRO A 497 -21.29 -9.48 -10.64
C PRO A 497 -22.34 -9.81 -11.71
N PRO A 498 -23.27 -10.74 -11.46
CA PRO A 498 -24.40 -10.96 -12.36
C PRO A 498 -25.27 -9.69 -12.43
N PRO A 499 -26.02 -9.48 -13.52
CA PRO A 499 -26.70 -8.20 -13.78
C PRO A 499 -27.58 -7.68 -12.65
N ASP A 500 -28.29 -8.59 -11.93
CA ASP A 500 -29.12 -8.21 -10.77
C ASP A 500 -28.30 -7.71 -9.57
N ARG A 501 -27.05 -8.15 -9.42
CA ARG A 501 -26.15 -7.72 -8.36
C ARG A 501 -25.41 -6.45 -8.74
N GLU A 502 -24.93 -6.40 -9.96
CA GLU A 502 -24.28 -5.19 -10.50
C GLU A 502 -25.27 -4.01 -10.44
N GLN A 503 -26.53 -4.21 -10.88
CA GLN A 503 -27.55 -3.17 -10.79
C GLN A 503 -27.79 -2.69 -9.35
N ALA A 504 -27.87 -3.62 -8.38
CA ALA A 504 -28.03 -3.27 -6.98
C ALA A 504 -26.83 -2.47 -6.42
N TYR A 505 -25.62 -2.77 -6.88
CA TYR A 505 -24.42 -2.00 -6.50
C TYR A 505 -24.43 -0.59 -7.11
N LEU A 506 -24.75 -0.47 -8.39
CA LEU A 506 -24.88 0.83 -9.07
C LEU A 506 -25.96 1.72 -8.41
N GLU A 507 -27.04 1.13 -7.91
CA GLU A 507 -28.07 1.86 -7.16
C GLU A 507 -27.51 2.40 -5.84
N VAL A 508 -26.76 1.60 -5.07
CA VAL A 508 -26.11 2.03 -3.83
C VAL A 508 -25.11 3.16 -4.09
N GLU A 509 -24.27 3.04 -5.12
CA GLU A 509 -23.29 4.05 -5.52
C GLU A 509 -23.99 5.36 -5.87
N LYS A 510 -25.05 5.31 -6.66
CA LYS A 510 -25.84 6.48 -7.04
C LYS A 510 -26.56 7.13 -5.85
N GLU A 511 -27.23 6.34 -5.00
CA GLU A 511 -27.94 6.81 -3.81
C GLU A 511 -27.00 7.51 -2.81
N ASN A 512 -25.75 7.06 -2.74
CA ASN A 512 -24.75 7.61 -1.83
C ASN A 512 -23.77 8.58 -2.51
N HIS A 513 -24.15 9.14 -3.66
CA HIS A 513 -23.42 10.20 -4.36
C HIS A 513 -21.94 9.84 -4.65
N TRP A 514 -21.72 8.63 -5.16
CA TRP A 514 -20.40 8.23 -5.59
C TRP A 514 -20.01 8.92 -6.88
N ALA A 515 -19.03 9.83 -6.83
CA ALA A 515 -18.61 10.67 -7.96
C ALA A 515 -17.34 10.18 -8.67
N LYS A 516 -16.88 8.97 -8.36
CA LYS A 516 -15.64 8.41 -8.94
C LYS A 516 -15.96 7.31 -9.95
N PRO A 517 -15.02 6.96 -10.86
CA PRO A 517 -15.20 5.85 -11.77
C PRO A 517 -15.57 4.54 -11.08
N VAL A 518 -16.44 3.77 -11.73
CA VAL A 518 -16.84 2.41 -11.32
C VAL A 518 -16.57 1.46 -12.48
N LEU A 519 -16.00 0.30 -12.19
CA LEU A 519 -15.83 -0.79 -13.14
C LEU A 519 -16.58 -2.04 -12.65
N SER A 520 -17.13 -2.80 -13.58
CA SER A 520 -17.82 -4.07 -13.26
C SER A 520 -16.90 -5.09 -12.61
N SER A 521 -15.64 -5.14 -13.07
CA SER A 521 -14.60 -6.03 -12.52
C SER A 521 -13.21 -5.57 -12.95
N ALA A 522 -12.20 -6.26 -12.48
CA ALA A 522 -10.80 -6.05 -12.89
C ALA A 522 -10.44 -6.77 -14.22
N THR A 523 -11.42 -7.40 -14.90
CA THR A 523 -11.23 -8.15 -16.14
C THR A 523 -11.85 -7.46 -17.35
N GLU A 524 -11.52 -7.93 -18.55
CA GLU A 524 -12.08 -7.47 -19.82
C GLU A 524 -13.54 -7.91 -20.08
N LYS A 525 -14.14 -8.65 -19.16
CA LYS A 525 -15.50 -9.17 -19.30
C LYS A 525 -16.53 -8.04 -19.40
N LYS A 526 -17.38 -8.12 -20.42
CA LYS A 526 -18.45 -7.15 -20.66
C LYS A 526 -19.68 -7.51 -19.86
N THR A 527 -20.35 -6.51 -19.28
CA THR A 527 -21.66 -6.66 -18.62
C THR A 527 -22.76 -5.91 -19.37
N GLU A 528 -24.01 -6.20 -19.05
CA GLU A 528 -25.16 -5.47 -19.60
C GLU A 528 -25.30 -4.08 -18.96
N PRO A 529 -25.20 -3.91 -17.62
CA PRO A 529 -25.35 -2.60 -16.96
C PRO A 529 -24.26 -1.60 -17.31
N THR A 530 -22.97 -1.98 -17.20
CA THR A 530 -21.85 -1.04 -17.36
C THR A 530 -21.08 -1.16 -18.67
N GLY A 531 -21.33 -2.20 -19.46
CA GLY A 531 -20.67 -2.40 -20.75
C GLY A 531 -19.24 -2.95 -20.62
N VAL A 532 -18.32 -2.39 -21.40
CA VAL A 532 -16.91 -2.81 -21.44
C VAL A 532 -16.12 -2.14 -20.31
N SER A 533 -15.43 -2.93 -19.50
CA SER A 533 -14.56 -2.40 -18.43
C SER A 533 -13.37 -1.61 -19.00
N GLY A 534 -12.78 -2.08 -20.11
CA GLY A 534 -11.61 -1.51 -20.74
C GLY A 534 -10.29 -1.85 -20.05
N VAL A 535 -10.32 -2.73 -19.04
CA VAL A 535 -9.14 -3.28 -18.37
C VAL A 535 -8.97 -4.75 -18.73
N LYS A 536 -7.82 -5.35 -18.41
CA LYS A 536 -7.53 -6.77 -18.63
C LYS A 536 -6.84 -7.41 -17.43
N MET A 537 -7.14 -8.68 -17.17
CA MET A 537 -6.50 -9.53 -16.19
C MET A 537 -6.13 -10.86 -16.89
N ALA A 538 -5.05 -10.85 -17.63
CA ALA A 538 -4.65 -11.98 -18.48
C ALA A 538 -3.26 -12.54 -18.09
N GLY A 539 -2.80 -12.27 -16.85
CA GLY A 539 -1.44 -12.62 -16.42
C GLY A 539 -0.36 -11.96 -17.30
N PRO A 540 0.87 -12.45 -17.31
CA PRO A 540 1.39 -13.63 -16.61
C PRO A 540 1.54 -13.42 -15.10
N TYR A 541 1.70 -14.54 -14.35
CA TYR A 541 2.04 -14.59 -12.93
C TYR A 541 3.26 -15.47 -12.67
N GLU A 542 3.68 -16.24 -13.69
CA GLU A 542 4.91 -17.02 -13.73
C GLU A 542 5.95 -16.34 -14.59
N TYR A 543 7.23 -16.82 -14.50
CA TYR A 543 8.34 -16.20 -15.21
C TYR A 543 8.07 -16.07 -16.72
N VAL A 544 8.25 -14.83 -17.21
CA VAL A 544 8.32 -14.50 -18.62
C VAL A 544 9.57 -13.68 -18.92
N SER A 545 10.09 -13.80 -20.13
CA SER A 545 11.29 -13.09 -20.55
C SER A 545 11.07 -11.58 -20.72
N PRO A 546 12.13 -10.76 -20.64
CA PRO A 546 12.04 -9.30 -20.78
C PRO A 546 11.38 -8.81 -22.07
N ASN A 547 11.55 -9.51 -23.18
CA ASN A 547 10.95 -9.16 -24.47
C ASN A 547 9.45 -9.50 -24.57
N TYR A 548 8.91 -10.35 -23.67
CA TYR A 548 7.51 -10.74 -23.65
C TYR A 548 6.58 -9.49 -23.67
N TRP A 549 6.87 -8.52 -22.84
CA TRP A 549 6.03 -7.34 -22.67
C TRP A 549 5.83 -6.49 -23.93
N LEU A 550 6.79 -6.55 -24.84
CA LEU A 550 6.79 -5.81 -26.11
C LEU A 550 6.31 -6.66 -27.30
N LEU A 551 6.42 -7.99 -27.20
CA LEU A 551 6.04 -8.93 -28.27
C LEU A 551 4.61 -9.43 -28.13
N ASP A 552 4.11 -9.57 -26.90
CA ASP A 552 2.74 -10.03 -26.69
C ASP A 552 1.73 -8.92 -27.00
N SER A 553 0.70 -9.28 -27.76
CA SER A 553 -0.38 -8.38 -28.18
C SER A 553 -1.78 -8.92 -27.85
N LYS A 554 -1.87 -9.97 -27.03
CA LYS A 554 -3.13 -10.65 -26.72
C LYS A 554 -3.41 -10.84 -25.24
N ASN A 555 -2.36 -10.88 -24.41
CA ASN A 555 -2.48 -11.17 -22.98
C ASN A 555 -1.91 -10.03 -22.14
N GLY A 556 -0.81 -10.27 -21.38
CA GLY A 556 -0.21 -9.32 -20.46
C GLY A 556 0.70 -8.26 -21.09
N GLY A 557 0.96 -8.29 -22.39
CA GLY A 557 1.86 -7.35 -23.07
C GLY A 557 1.52 -5.88 -22.84
N ALA A 558 2.45 -4.98 -23.09
CA ALA A 558 2.35 -3.55 -22.78
C ALA A 558 1.40 -2.80 -23.73
N TYR A 559 0.11 -3.05 -23.56
CA TYR A 559 -1.02 -2.35 -24.17
C TYR A 559 -2.23 -2.37 -23.21
N GLY A 560 -3.10 -1.36 -23.31
CA GLY A 560 -4.27 -1.24 -22.46
C GLY A 560 -3.91 -1.13 -20.98
N PHE A 561 -4.87 -1.45 -20.11
CA PHE A 561 -4.72 -1.42 -18.66
C PHE A 561 -4.70 -2.84 -18.09
N ALA A 562 -3.54 -3.27 -17.59
CA ALA A 562 -3.41 -4.56 -16.90
C ALA A 562 -3.60 -4.37 -15.38
N THR A 563 -4.61 -5.00 -14.84
CA THR A 563 -4.97 -4.92 -13.41
C THR A 563 -4.15 -5.85 -12.54
N GLU A 564 -3.58 -6.91 -13.12
CA GLU A 564 -2.70 -7.88 -12.47
C GLU A 564 -1.76 -8.51 -13.48
N ILE A 565 -0.48 -8.30 -13.31
CA ILE A 565 0.59 -8.98 -14.06
C ILE A 565 1.88 -9.04 -13.24
N SER A 566 2.72 -10.05 -13.49
CA SER A 566 4.02 -10.19 -12.84
C SER A 566 5.02 -10.88 -13.75
N PRO A 567 6.33 -10.55 -13.70
CA PRO A 567 7.37 -11.33 -14.36
C PRO A 567 7.68 -12.65 -13.64
N GLY A 568 6.94 -13.02 -12.59
CA GLY A 568 7.02 -14.30 -11.91
C GLY A 568 7.40 -14.22 -10.42
N PRO A 569 7.83 -15.36 -9.84
CA PRO A 569 8.26 -15.43 -8.45
C PRO A 569 9.36 -14.44 -8.08
N ALA A 570 9.36 -14.01 -6.83
CA ALA A 570 10.30 -13.06 -6.25
C ALA A 570 11.01 -13.69 -5.04
N VAL A 571 11.89 -14.66 -5.31
CA VAL A 571 12.65 -15.32 -4.24
C VAL A 571 13.55 -14.28 -3.55
N PRO A 572 13.40 -14.08 -2.22
CA PRO A 572 14.10 -13.02 -1.52
C PRO A 572 15.61 -13.30 -1.37
N PRO A 573 16.41 -12.31 -0.94
CA PRO A 573 17.82 -12.50 -0.63
C PRO A 573 18.06 -13.56 0.45
N LEU A 574 19.28 -14.11 0.49
CA LEU A 574 19.66 -15.20 1.39
C LEU A 574 19.37 -14.91 2.87
N GLU A 575 19.51 -13.67 3.28
CA GLU A 575 19.27 -13.21 4.66
C GLU A 575 17.81 -13.43 5.07
N GLU A 576 16.87 -13.12 4.18
CA GLU A 576 15.44 -13.37 4.40
C GLU A 576 15.14 -14.87 4.41
N LEU A 577 15.67 -15.62 3.43
CA LEU A 577 15.50 -17.09 3.41
C LEU A 577 15.96 -17.75 4.71
N LYS A 578 17.03 -17.24 5.32
CA LYS A 578 17.52 -17.73 6.63
C LYS A 578 16.58 -17.36 7.79
N SER A 579 15.83 -16.26 7.69
CA SER A 579 14.83 -15.88 8.69
C SER A 579 13.50 -16.60 8.51
N MET A 580 13.22 -17.08 7.27
CA MET A 580 12.00 -17.83 6.95
C MET A 580 12.10 -19.31 7.30
N PHE A 581 13.25 -19.94 7.09
CA PHE A 581 13.39 -21.39 7.12
C PHE A 581 14.35 -21.90 8.20
N PRO A 582 14.05 -23.07 8.80
CA PRO A 582 15.04 -23.79 9.61
C PRO A 582 16.32 -24.05 8.81
N PRO A 583 17.52 -23.99 9.40
CA PRO A 583 18.79 -24.13 8.67
C PRO A 583 18.91 -25.42 7.84
N ASP A 584 18.34 -26.54 8.31
CA ASP A 584 18.33 -27.83 7.61
C ASP A 584 17.28 -27.92 6.49
N LYS A 585 16.43 -26.89 6.32
CA LYS A 585 15.39 -26.78 5.28
C LYS A 585 15.70 -25.73 4.23
N LEU A 586 16.81 -25.00 4.36
CA LEU A 586 17.23 -24.00 3.40
C LEU A 586 17.59 -24.59 2.04
N TRP A 587 18.14 -25.79 1.98
CA TRP A 587 18.58 -26.43 0.75
C TRP A 587 18.63 -27.96 0.90
N PRO A 588 18.32 -28.77 -0.13
CA PRO A 588 17.71 -28.33 -1.42
C PRO A 588 16.27 -27.81 -1.24
N ILE A 589 15.68 -27.28 -2.32
CA ILE A 589 14.25 -26.91 -2.36
C ILE A 589 13.42 -28.11 -1.93
N ASN A 590 12.45 -27.89 -1.07
CA ASN A 590 11.66 -28.93 -0.39
C ASN A 590 10.25 -28.42 -0.02
N GLU A 591 9.46 -29.18 0.71
CA GLU A 591 8.10 -28.84 1.10
C GLU A 591 7.94 -27.52 1.89
N PHE A 592 8.98 -27.01 2.56
CA PHE A 592 8.96 -25.70 3.21
C PHE A 592 8.92 -24.58 2.16
N TRP A 593 9.66 -24.75 1.08
CA TRP A 593 9.63 -23.83 -0.06
C TRP A 593 8.27 -23.82 -0.73
N ASP A 594 7.69 -25.03 -0.97
CA ASP A 594 6.36 -25.16 -1.55
C ASP A 594 5.29 -24.51 -0.65
N TYR A 595 5.43 -24.63 0.68
CA TYR A 595 4.51 -24.01 1.63
C TYR A 595 4.56 -22.48 1.62
N HIS A 596 5.72 -21.87 1.37
CA HIS A 596 5.92 -20.44 1.26
C HIS A 596 5.81 -19.91 -0.18
N ALA A 597 5.52 -20.76 -1.18
CA ALA A 597 5.18 -20.32 -2.53
C ALA A 597 3.75 -19.76 -2.57
N GLY A 598 2.82 -20.46 -3.10
CA GLY A 598 1.40 -20.06 -3.17
C GLY A 598 0.48 -21.26 -3.15
N GLY A 599 -0.76 -21.06 -3.56
CA GLY A 599 -1.75 -22.12 -3.75
C GLY A 599 -2.02 -22.41 -5.23
N GLY A 600 -2.72 -23.51 -5.51
CA GLY A 600 -3.16 -23.88 -6.85
C GLY A 600 -2.03 -24.03 -7.85
N GLU A 601 -2.03 -23.18 -8.88
CA GLU A 601 -1.00 -23.18 -9.94
C GLU A 601 0.35 -22.68 -9.43
N PHE A 602 0.39 -21.89 -8.36
CA PHE A 602 1.56 -21.25 -7.78
C PHE A 602 2.18 -22.02 -6.62
N LYS A 603 1.82 -23.27 -6.43
CA LYS A 603 2.20 -24.16 -5.31
C LYS A 603 3.68 -24.52 -5.19
N ASN A 604 4.53 -24.09 -6.10
CA ASN A 604 5.98 -24.26 -6.07
C ASN A 604 6.63 -23.29 -7.05
N ILE A 605 7.95 -23.17 -6.98
CA ILE A 605 8.75 -22.29 -7.83
C ILE A 605 9.48 -23.02 -8.97
N ASN A 606 9.02 -24.19 -9.41
CA ASN A 606 9.74 -25.04 -10.36
C ASN A 606 9.92 -24.40 -11.75
N LYS A 607 8.90 -23.66 -12.26
CA LYS A 607 9.03 -22.95 -13.54
C LYS A 607 10.08 -21.84 -13.46
N PHE A 608 10.12 -21.15 -12.34
CA PHE A 608 11.09 -20.10 -12.08
C PHE A 608 12.53 -20.65 -11.97
N THR A 609 12.74 -21.71 -11.19
CA THR A 609 14.06 -22.33 -11.05
C THR A 609 14.55 -22.95 -12.37
N HIS A 610 13.64 -23.52 -13.16
CA HIS A 610 13.97 -23.98 -14.52
C HIS A 610 14.47 -22.81 -15.39
N ALA A 611 13.79 -21.67 -15.38
CA ALA A 611 14.22 -20.49 -16.12
C ALA A 611 15.57 -19.95 -15.63
N LEU A 612 15.83 -20.00 -14.32
CA LEU A 612 17.14 -19.63 -13.76
C LEU A 612 18.26 -20.53 -14.30
N GLU A 613 18.05 -21.85 -14.31
CA GLU A 613 19.07 -22.82 -14.79
C GLU A 613 19.31 -22.68 -16.27
N GLU A 614 18.27 -22.51 -17.08
CA GLU A 614 18.40 -22.35 -18.55
C GLU A 614 19.08 -21.03 -18.92
N ARG A 615 18.92 -19.98 -18.15
CA ARG A 615 19.49 -18.64 -18.42
C ARG A 615 20.87 -18.45 -17.79
N TYR A 616 21.06 -18.88 -16.56
CA TYR A 616 22.25 -18.58 -15.74
C TYR A 616 23.06 -19.84 -15.37
N GLY A 617 22.72 -21.00 -15.96
CA GLY A 617 23.34 -22.29 -15.69
C GLY A 617 22.93 -22.92 -14.34
N PRO A 618 23.34 -24.18 -14.09
CA PRO A 618 22.88 -25.00 -12.97
C PRO A 618 23.00 -24.31 -11.60
N LEU A 619 22.02 -24.57 -10.72
CA LEU A 619 22.01 -24.03 -9.33
C LEU A 619 23.02 -24.80 -8.47
N LYS A 620 23.95 -24.09 -7.82
CA LYS A 620 25.03 -24.62 -6.99
C LYS A 620 24.76 -24.62 -5.49
N GLY A 621 23.56 -24.16 -5.07
CA GLY A 621 23.17 -24.04 -3.67
C GLY A 621 22.29 -22.82 -3.42
N VAL A 622 21.83 -22.66 -2.17
CA VAL A 622 20.89 -21.58 -1.83
C VAL A 622 21.43 -20.18 -2.07
N SER A 623 22.72 -19.93 -1.86
CA SER A 623 23.33 -18.62 -2.12
C SER A 623 23.36 -18.28 -3.61
N ASP A 624 23.67 -19.27 -4.45
CA ASP A 624 23.66 -19.11 -5.91
C ASP A 624 22.23 -18.89 -6.43
N LEU A 625 21.26 -19.69 -5.93
CA LEU A 625 19.84 -19.46 -6.20
C LEU A 625 19.43 -18.03 -5.84
N ALA A 626 19.76 -17.56 -4.64
CA ALA A 626 19.40 -16.22 -4.19
C ALA A 626 19.96 -15.11 -5.11
N TRP A 627 21.24 -15.18 -5.51
CA TRP A 627 21.85 -14.20 -6.41
C TRP A 627 21.26 -14.23 -7.82
N LYS A 628 21.08 -15.40 -8.40
CA LYS A 628 20.43 -15.54 -9.72
C LYS A 628 18.99 -15.03 -9.69
N SER A 629 18.29 -15.28 -8.58
CA SER A 629 16.92 -14.76 -8.37
C SER A 629 16.90 -13.23 -8.34
N GLN A 630 17.89 -12.57 -7.71
CA GLN A 630 17.94 -11.11 -7.74
C GLN A 630 18.19 -10.56 -9.15
N ALA A 631 19.04 -11.23 -9.93
CA ALA A 631 19.31 -10.82 -11.31
C ALA A 631 18.07 -10.93 -12.19
N ILE A 632 17.39 -12.07 -12.19
CA ILE A 632 16.22 -12.31 -13.05
C ILE A 632 15.01 -11.45 -12.66
N THR A 633 14.79 -11.21 -11.36
CA THR A 633 13.69 -10.33 -10.90
C THR A 633 13.99 -8.86 -11.17
N TYR A 634 15.25 -8.40 -10.99
CA TYR A 634 15.65 -7.05 -11.40
C TYR A 634 15.36 -6.80 -12.89
N GLU A 635 15.80 -7.71 -13.76
CA GLU A 635 15.60 -7.61 -15.21
C GLU A 635 14.11 -7.67 -15.57
N GLY A 636 13.37 -8.61 -14.99
CA GLY A 636 11.96 -8.85 -15.29
C GLY A 636 11.06 -7.66 -14.92
N GLU A 637 11.20 -7.16 -13.70
CA GLU A 637 10.43 -6.01 -13.21
C GLU A 637 10.77 -4.73 -13.99
N ARG A 638 12.07 -4.50 -14.23
CA ARG A 638 12.49 -3.37 -15.06
C ARG A 638 11.86 -3.43 -16.46
N ALA A 639 11.96 -4.56 -17.14
CA ALA A 639 11.46 -4.72 -18.50
C ALA A 639 9.94 -4.53 -18.61
N MET A 640 9.17 -5.00 -17.62
CA MET A 640 7.74 -4.80 -17.53
C MET A 640 7.37 -3.31 -17.47
N PHE A 641 7.88 -2.61 -16.48
CA PHE A 641 7.56 -1.18 -16.31
C PHE A 641 8.11 -0.32 -17.44
N GLU A 642 9.30 -0.62 -17.99
CA GLU A 642 9.86 0.06 -19.16
C GLU A 642 8.96 -0.09 -20.39
N ALA A 643 8.43 -1.30 -20.64
CA ALA A 643 7.56 -1.54 -21.79
C ALA A 643 6.25 -0.74 -21.68
N TYR A 644 5.62 -0.73 -20.49
CA TYR A 644 4.40 0.06 -20.27
C TYR A 644 4.67 1.57 -20.34
N GLY A 645 5.80 2.04 -19.80
CA GLY A 645 6.22 3.44 -19.91
C GLY A 645 6.48 3.88 -21.35
N ARG A 646 7.20 3.05 -22.14
CA ARG A 646 7.48 3.33 -23.56
C ARG A 646 6.21 3.41 -24.41
N ASN A 647 5.23 2.60 -24.10
CA ASN A 647 4.03 2.44 -24.90
C ASN A 647 2.85 3.34 -24.46
N LYS A 648 3.07 4.35 -23.57
CA LYS A 648 1.99 5.27 -23.19
C LYS A 648 1.56 6.16 -24.37
N TYR A 649 0.28 6.38 -24.66
CA TYR A 649 -0.92 5.87 -23.98
C TYR A 649 -1.62 4.75 -24.80
N LYS A 650 -0.86 3.95 -25.58
CA LYS A 650 -1.33 2.64 -26.00
C LYS A 650 -1.43 1.71 -24.78
N SER A 651 -0.48 1.77 -23.85
CA SER A 651 -0.65 1.26 -22.48
C SER A 651 -1.16 2.36 -21.57
N THR A 652 -2.22 2.10 -20.80
CA THR A 652 -2.89 3.07 -19.97
C THR A 652 -2.71 2.78 -18.47
N GLY A 653 -2.25 1.58 -18.11
CA GLY A 653 -1.94 1.23 -16.75
C GLY A 653 -1.37 -0.18 -16.57
N VAL A 654 -0.61 -0.34 -15.50
CA VAL A 654 -0.01 -1.61 -15.06
C VAL A 654 -0.04 -1.71 -13.54
N ILE A 655 -0.55 -2.82 -13.04
CA ILE A 655 -0.50 -3.19 -11.62
C ILE A 655 0.32 -4.46 -11.49
N GLN A 656 1.51 -4.31 -10.89
CA GLN A 656 2.35 -5.44 -10.48
C GLN A 656 1.61 -6.29 -9.45
N TRP A 657 1.53 -7.55 -9.68
CA TRP A 657 0.98 -8.52 -8.75
C TRP A 657 2.10 -9.33 -8.10
N MET A 658 2.50 -9.02 -6.84
CA MET A 658 1.99 -8.08 -5.84
C MET A 658 3.03 -6.97 -5.54
N LEU A 659 2.63 -5.93 -4.81
CA LEU A 659 3.53 -4.93 -4.25
C LEU A 659 4.33 -5.49 -3.06
N ASN A 660 3.62 -6.11 -2.12
CA ASN A 660 4.14 -6.65 -0.86
C ASN A 660 3.57 -8.03 -0.56
N ASN A 661 3.92 -8.60 0.57
CA ASN A 661 3.40 -9.88 1.05
C ASN A 661 2.67 -9.74 2.39
N ALA A 662 1.61 -10.53 2.56
CA ALA A 662 0.88 -10.69 3.83
C ALA A 662 1.68 -11.46 4.89
N TRP A 663 2.64 -12.28 4.47
CA TRP A 663 3.54 -13.12 5.27
C TRP A 663 4.84 -13.37 4.50
N PRO A 664 5.89 -13.94 5.10
CA PRO A 664 7.12 -14.28 4.36
C PRO A 664 6.82 -15.27 3.22
N GLY A 665 6.84 -14.81 1.97
CA GLY A 665 6.51 -15.56 0.77
C GLY A 665 7.62 -15.54 -0.28
N LEU A 666 7.48 -16.36 -1.31
CA LEU A 666 8.43 -16.51 -2.43
C LEU A 666 7.92 -15.93 -3.74
N ILE A 667 6.68 -15.40 -3.77
CA ILE A 667 6.01 -14.96 -5.00
C ILE A 667 5.69 -13.48 -5.00
N TRP A 668 5.93 -12.84 -6.13
CA TRP A 668 5.39 -11.59 -6.68
C TRP A 668 5.75 -10.27 -5.98
N HIS A 669 6.30 -10.25 -4.77
CA HIS A 669 6.57 -9.00 -4.05
C HIS A 669 7.74 -8.19 -4.62
N LEU A 670 7.68 -6.86 -4.50
CA LEU A 670 8.78 -5.96 -4.86
C LEU A 670 9.79 -5.79 -3.73
N TYR A 671 9.35 -5.90 -2.48
CA TYR A 671 10.18 -5.98 -1.27
C TYR A 671 9.66 -7.08 -0.36
N SER A 672 10.55 -7.74 0.37
CA SER A 672 10.20 -8.89 1.17
C SER A 672 9.42 -8.53 2.44
N TYR A 673 8.85 -9.54 3.11
CA TYR A 673 8.01 -9.34 4.28
C TYR A 673 8.72 -8.57 5.42
N ASP A 674 10.02 -8.73 5.59
CA ASP A 674 10.82 -8.00 6.59
C ASP A 674 11.20 -6.57 6.17
N LEU A 675 10.59 -6.03 5.11
CA LEU A 675 10.87 -4.73 4.51
C LEU A 675 12.28 -4.62 3.91
N ARG A 676 12.82 -5.71 3.35
CA ARG A 676 14.09 -5.69 2.64
C ARG A 676 13.85 -5.42 1.15
N PRO A 677 14.32 -4.28 0.61
CA PRO A 677 14.29 -4.04 -0.83
C PRO A 677 15.32 -4.96 -1.52
N ALA A 678 14.90 -5.58 -2.61
CA ALA A 678 15.63 -6.62 -3.33
C ALA A 678 15.79 -6.29 -4.82
N GLY A 679 16.23 -7.25 -5.65
CA GLY A 679 16.43 -7.02 -7.08
C GLY A 679 15.20 -6.47 -7.79
N GLY A 680 14.01 -7.03 -7.52
CA GLY A 680 12.75 -6.55 -8.11
C GLY A 680 12.43 -5.11 -7.75
N TYR A 681 12.65 -4.70 -6.48
CA TYR A 681 12.48 -3.32 -6.04
C TYR A 681 13.34 -2.34 -6.85
N PHE A 682 14.65 -2.64 -7.00
CA PHE A 682 15.56 -1.73 -7.69
C PHE A 682 15.39 -1.78 -9.22
N GLY A 683 14.97 -2.92 -9.77
CA GLY A 683 14.55 -3.01 -11.17
C GLY A 683 13.34 -2.13 -11.48
N SER A 684 12.30 -2.17 -10.62
CA SER A 684 11.14 -1.28 -10.71
C SER A 684 11.52 0.18 -10.53
N LYS A 685 12.30 0.51 -9.48
CA LYS A 685 12.77 1.87 -9.21
C LYS A 685 13.54 2.45 -10.40
N LYS A 686 14.35 1.64 -11.07
CA LYS A 686 15.08 2.05 -12.27
C LYS A 686 14.15 2.35 -13.45
N ALA A 687 13.20 1.48 -13.74
CA ALA A 687 12.27 1.64 -14.84
C ALA A 687 11.28 2.81 -14.67
N LEU A 688 10.99 3.17 -13.40
CA LEU A 688 9.99 4.16 -13.03
C LEU A 688 10.58 5.56 -12.77
N GLU A 689 11.87 5.78 -13.09
CA GLU A 689 12.47 7.13 -13.10
C GLU A 689 11.60 8.09 -13.92
N LEU A 690 11.36 9.29 -13.41
CA LEU A 690 10.45 10.24 -14.06
C LEU A 690 10.95 10.66 -15.46
N VAL A 691 12.27 10.78 -15.60
CA VAL A 691 12.95 10.95 -16.90
C VAL A 691 13.88 9.75 -17.07
N HIS A 692 13.58 8.89 -18.04
CA HIS A 692 14.21 7.57 -18.14
C HIS A 692 14.73 7.27 -19.54
N VAL A 693 15.95 6.69 -19.63
CA VAL A 693 16.51 6.14 -20.87
C VAL A 693 16.47 4.62 -20.83
N GLN A 694 15.95 4.00 -21.88
CA GLN A 694 15.73 2.55 -21.93
C GLN A 694 16.04 1.92 -23.30
N PHE A 695 16.31 0.61 -23.26
CA PHE A 695 16.46 -0.25 -24.42
C PHE A 695 15.16 -1.00 -24.72
N SER A 696 14.82 -1.09 -25.99
CA SER A 696 13.64 -1.80 -26.48
C SER A 696 14.02 -3.22 -26.91
N TYR A 697 13.57 -4.21 -26.18
CA TYR A 697 13.89 -5.62 -26.43
C TYR A 697 13.30 -6.21 -27.74
N ASP A 698 12.28 -5.52 -28.33
CA ASP A 698 11.63 -5.96 -29.58
C ASP A 698 12.36 -5.51 -30.83
N ASP A 699 12.80 -4.25 -30.88
CA ASP A 699 13.37 -3.66 -32.10
C ASP A 699 14.75 -3.03 -31.90
N ARG A 700 15.33 -3.17 -30.69
CA ARG A 700 16.66 -2.69 -30.27
C ARG A 700 16.81 -1.16 -30.30
N THR A 701 15.72 -0.40 -30.34
CA THR A 701 15.79 1.07 -30.25
C THR A 701 16.08 1.54 -28.84
N VAL A 702 16.81 2.64 -28.71
CA VAL A 702 16.93 3.39 -27.46
C VAL A 702 15.78 4.40 -27.39
N ALA A 703 15.04 4.44 -26.31
CA ALA A 703 13.94 5.35 -26.06
C ALA A 703 14.19 6.23 -24.84
N ILE A 704 13.63 7.43 -24.87
CA ILE A 704 13.54 8.35 -23.72
C ILE A 704 12.08 8.47 -23.34
N VAL A 705 11.76 8.24 -22.09
CA VAL A 705 10.44 8.46 -21.50
C VAL A 705 10.51 9.69 -20.60
N ASN A 706 9.67 10.68 -20.88
CA ASN A 706 9.49 11.85 -20.05
C ASN A 706 8.14 11.73 -19.31
N GLY A 707 8.15 11.67 -18.00
CA GLY A 707 6.96 11.72 -17.13
C GLY A 707 6.70 13.10 -16.54
N GLU A 708 7.57 14.10 -16.81
CA GLU A 708 7.35 15.47 -16.35
C GLU A 708 6.27 16.16 -17.21
N GLN A 709 5.54 17.08 -16.61
CA GLN A 709 4.50 17.88 -17.29
C GLN A 709 5.08 19.07 -18.10
N LYS A 710 6.37 19.00 -18.45
CA LYS A 710 7.09 19.97 -19.28
C LYS A 710 7.94 19.27 -20.34
N PRO A 711 8.10 19.84 -21.53
CA PRO A 711 8.99 19.29 -22.56
C PRO A 711 10.46 19.43 -22.14
N LEU A 712 11.28 18.45 -22.52
CA LEU A 712 12.72 18.46 -22.36
C LEU A 712 13.39 18.55 -23.73
N LYS A 713 14.39 19.42 -23.87
CA LYS A 713 15.04 19.74 -25.14
C LYS A 713 16.54 19.45 -25.08
N GLU A 714 17.12 19.16 -26.26
CA GLU A 714 18.55 18.96 -26.45
C GLU A 714 19.18 17.94 -25.47
N LEU A 715 18.44 16.87 -25.16
CA LEU A 715 18.93 15.79 -24.33
C LEU A 715 19.98 14.99 -25.09
N LYS A 716 21.13 14.70 -24.46
CA LYS A 716 22.17 13.86 -25.06
C LYS A 716 22.06 12.43 -24.55
N VAL A 717 21.78 11.50 -25.46
CA VAL A 717 21.81 10.05 -25.21
C VAL A 717 23.15 9.48 -25.61
N VAL A 718 23.74 8.65 -24.76
CA VAL A 718 24.98 7.91 -25.04
C VAL A 718 24.70 6.42 -24.82
N ALA A 719 25.06 5.60 -25.82
CA ALA A 719 24.97 4.15 -25.73
C ALA A 719 26.33 3.51 -26.03
N LYS A 720 26.74 2.54 -25.20
CA LYS A 720 27.97 1.78 -25.36
C LYS A 720 27.73 0.30 -25.14
N VAL A 721 28.28 -0.56 -26.00
CA VAL A 721 28.18 -2.00 -25.90
C VAL A 721 29.56 -2.59 -25.62
N TYR A 722 29.59 -3.51 -24.64
CA TYR A 722 30.80 -4.20 -24.18
C TYR A 722 30.63 -5.72 -24.20
N ASP A 723 31.67 -6.44 -24.50
CA ASP A 723 31.72 -7.89 -24.28
C ASP A 723 32.09 -8.24 -22.82
N THR A 724 32.14 -9.52 -22.48
CA THR A 724 32.46 -9.99 -21.12
C THR A 724 33.90 -9.66 -20.68
N SER A 725 34.79 -9.28 -21.61
CA SER A 725 36.15 -8.78 -21.30
C SER A 725 36.24 -7.27 -21.12
N MET A 726 35.11 -6.56 -21.22
CA MET A 726 34.97 -5.09 -21.19
C MET A 726 35.55 -4.36 -22.42
N LYS A 727 35.78 -5.07 -23.53
CA LYS A 727 36.11 -4.47 -24.82
C LYS A 727 34.86 -3.79 -25.38
N GLU A 728 34.99 -2.49 -25.74
CA GLU A 728 33.95 -1.72 -26.41
C GLU A 728 33.81 -2.19 -27.89
N HIS A 729 32.62 -2.60 -28.30
CA HIS A 729 32.24 -3.01 -29.64
C HIS A 729 31.39 -1.98 -30.38
N PHE A 730 30.72 -1.10 -29.64
CA PHE A 730 29.86 -0.07 -30.23
C PHE A 730 29.78 1.15 -29.29
N SER A 731 29.74 2.34 -29.91
CA SER A 731 29.48 3.60 -29.21
C SER A 731 28.73 4.54 -30.13
N GLN A 732 27.63 5.11 -29.63
CA GLN A 732 26.87 6.12 -30.36
C GLN A 732 26.29 7.17 -29.42
N GLU A 733 26.28 8.43 -29.90
CA GLU A 733 25.61 9.56 -29.24
C GLU A 733 24.54 10.13 -30.17
N ALA A 734 23.47 10.67 -29.57
CA ALA A 734 22.44 11.41 -30.30
C ALA A 734 21.85 12.50 -29.42
N LEU A 735 21.36 13.57 -30.07
CA LEU A 735 20.53 14.58 -29.40
C LEU A 735 19.06 14.27 -29.65
N ALA A 736 18.22 14.52 -28.67
CA ALA A 736 16.78 14.30 -28.76
C ALA A 736 15.99 15.33 -27.95
N ASP A 737 14.82 15.67 -28.47
CA ASP A 737 13.79 16.41 -27.78
C ASP A 737 12.66 15.44 -27.43
N VAL A 738 12.04 15.62 -26.26
CA VAL A 738 10.89 14.85 -25.82
C VAL A 738 9.81 15.77 -25.26
N ASP A 739 8.58 15.58 -25.69
CA ASP A 739 7.44 16.38 -25.23
C ASP A 739 7.13 16.15 -23.74
N ALA A 740 6.34 17.06 -23.16
CA ALA A 740 5.77 16.87 -21.83
C ALA A 740 4.98 15.56 -21.79
N ASP A 741 5.18 14.76 -20.76
CA ASP A 741 4.56 13.44 -20.59
C ASP A 741 4.66 12.55 -21.86
N GLY A 742 5.78 12.66 -22.58
CA GLY A 742 6.02 12.10 -23.91
C GLY A 742 7.05 10.97 -23.95
N VAL A 743 7.16 10.37 -25.13
CA VAL A 743 8.16 9.34 -25.44
C VAL A 743 8.78 9.65 -26.80
N VAL A 744 10.11 9.53 -26.91
CA VAL A 744 10.82 9.61 -28.17
C VAL A 744 11.74 8.40 -28.35
N ARG A 745 11.75 7.81 -29.55
CA ARG A 745 12.70 6.78 -29.96
C ARG A 745 13.84 7.46 -30.70
N THR A 746 15.09 7.06 -30.39
CA THR A 746 16.27 7.70 -30.94
C THR A 746 16.90 6.82 -32.05
N PHE A 747 17.86 5.98 -31.70
CA PHE A 747 18.59 5.13 -32.66
C PHE A 747 18.53 3.67 -32.23
N LYS A 748 18.90 2.78 -33.13
CA LYS A 748 19.00 1.33 -32.88
C LYS A 748 20.40 0.93 -32.45
N ILE A 749 20.48 0.03 -31.48
CA ILE A 749 21.71 -0.67 -31.15
C ILE A 749 21.89 -1.82 -32.14
N PRO A 750 22.96 -1.84 -32.98
CA PRO A 750 23.20 -2.96 -33.87
C PRO A 750 23.53 -4.26 -33.08
N GLU A 751 23.45 -5.40 -33.73
CA GLU A 751 24.09 -6.62 -33.24
C GLU A 751 25.58 -6.56 -33.61
N PRO A 752 26.47 -6.46 -32.61
CA PRO A 752 27.90 -6.34 -32.91
C PRO A 752 28.47 -7.68 -33.40
N ASP A 753 29.15 -7.65 -34.51
CA ASP A 753 29.87 -8.84 -35.06
C ASP A 753 30.97 -9.31 -34.10
N GLY A 754 31.04 -10.61 -33.86
CA GLY A 754 32.10 -11.25 -33.08
C GLY A 754 32.08 -10.91 -31.58
N ILE A 755 30.93 -10.44 -31.03
CA ILE A 755 30.73 -10.25 -29.60
C ILE A 755 30.51 -11.58 -28.88
N THR A 756 30.78 -11.66 -27.59
CA THR A 756 30.49 -12.82 -26.73
C THR A 756 28.98 -13.11 -26.65
N SER A 757 28.60 -14.39 -26.38
CA SER A 757 27.18 -14.77 -26.25
C SER A 757 26.43 -13.91 -25.25
N THR A 758 27.03 -13.62 -24.11
CA THR A 758 26.58 -12.61 -23.15
C THR A 758 27.37 -11.32 -23.39
N TYR A 759 26.68 -10.17 -23.43
CA TYR A 759 27.27 -8.85 -23.59
C TYR A 759 26.50 -7.79 -22.81
N PHE A 760 27.05 -6.57 -22.70
CA PHE A 760 26.50 -5.53 -21.88
C PHE A 760 26.21 -4.26 -22.67
N LEU A 761 25.10 -3.60 -22.36
CA LEU A 761 24.74 -2.30 -22.90
C LEU A 761 24.63 -1.29 -21.75
N ASN A 762 25.40 -0.21 -21.84
CA ASN A 762 25.35 0.92 -20.93
C ASN A 762 24.70 2.12 -21.62
N LEU A 763 23.61 2.63 -21.05
CA LEU A 763 22.90 3.81 -21.52
C LEU A 763 23.05 4.95 -20.52
N GLN A 764 23.25 6.17 -21.02
CA GLN A 764 23.30 7.39 -20.23
C GLN A 764 22.52 8.51 -20.93
N LEU A 765 21.79 9.30 -20.15
CA LEU A 765 21.04 10.46 -20.61
C LEU A 765 21.51 11.70 -19.86
N PHE A 766 21.89 12.72 -20.60
CA PHE A 766 22.36 13.97 -20.05
C PHE A 766 21.46 15.14 -20.45
N SER A 767 21.33 16.11 -19.54
CA SER A 767 20.74 17.42 -19.86
C SER A 767 21.68 18.26 -20.76
N PRO A 768 21.19 19.36 -21.37
CA PRO A 768 22.04 20.27 -22.12
C PRO A 768 23.22 20.84 -21.32
N SER A 769 23.10 20.93 -20.01
CA SER A 769 24.18 21.37 -19.11
C SER A 769 25.21 20.27 -18.80
N GLY A 770 25.03 19.05 -19.31
CA GLY A 770 25.91 17.92 -19.03
C GLY A 770 25.60 17.19 -17.72
N LYS A 771 24.50 17.54 -17.03
CA LYS A 771 24.05 16.79 -15.83
C LYS A 771 23.48 15.44 -16.27
N LEU A 772 23.94 14.36 -15.65
CA LEU A 772 23.36 13.02 -15.82
C LEU A 772 21.95 13.03 -15.24
N LEU A 773 20.96 12.66 -16.07
CA LEU A 773 19.54 12.57 -15.70
C LEU A 773 19.09 11.14 -15.45
N SER A 774 19.57 10.21 -16.25
CA SER A 774 19.23 8.79 -16.16
C SER A 774 20.39 7.94 -16.66
N ARG A 775 20.54 6.76 -16.13
CA ARG A 775 21.45 5.71 -16.64
C ARG A 775 20.80 4.36 -16.49
N ASN A 776 21.14 3.44 -17.42
CA ASN A 776 20.60 2.10 -17.39
C ASN A 776 21.65 1.11 -17.87
N PHE A 777 21.71 -0.06 -17.26
CA PHE A 777 22.68 -1.10 -17.59
C PHE A 777 21.97 -2.41 -17.88
N TYR A 778 22.20 -2.98 -19.07
CA TYR A 778 21.59 -4.21 -19.51
C TYR A 778 22.65 -5.29 -19.72
N TRP A 779 22.29 -6.52 -19.39
CA TRP A 779 22.99 -7.73 -19.85
C TRP A 779 22.11 -8.38 -20.92
N LEU A 780 22.69 -8.65 -22.04
CA LEU A 780 22.01 -9.10 -23.25
C LEU A 780 22.69 -10.37 -23.79
N SER A 781 21.95 -11.13 -24.59
CA SER A 781 22.48 -12.34 -25.22
C SER A 781 22.33 -12.29 -26.75
N THR A 782 23.31 -12.80 -27.48
CA THR A 782 23.20 -13.06 -28.92
C THR A 782 22.25 -14.23 -29.22
N LYS A 783 21.92 -15.04 -28.20
CA LYS A 783 20.84 -16.02 -28.21
C LYS A 783 19.64 -15.44 -27.50
N PRO A 784 18.66 -14.86 -28.21
CA PRO A 784 17.53 -14.19 -27.56
C PRO A 784 16.55 -15.18 -26.91
N ASP A 785 15.80 -14.72 -25.92
CA ASP A 785 14.61 -15.42 -25.45
C ASP A 785 13.55 -15.46 -26.56
N VAL A 786 12.87 -16.60 -26.74
CA VAL A 786 11.79 -16.76 -27.71
C VAL A 786 10.53 -17.27 -27.02
N PRO A 787 9.55 -16.36 -26.72
CA PRO A 787 8.26 -16.76 -26.16
C PRO A 787 7.48 -17.70 -27.10
N ASN A 788 6.89 -18.74 -26.53
CA ASN A 788 6.07 -19.70 -27.26
C ASN A 788 4.58 -19.37 -27.08
N PHE A 789 4.12 -18.27 -27.68
CA PHE A 789 2.75 -17.78 -27.54
C PHE A 789 1.65 -18.83 -27.85
N PRO A 790 1.81 -19.76 -28.81
CA PRO A 790 0.82 -20.82 -29.02
C PRO A 790 0.60 -21.76 -27.82
N LYS A 791 1.55 -21.81 -26.88
CA LYS A 791 1.46 -22.60 -25.65
C LYS A 791 1.19 -21.74 -24.41
N SER A 792 0.78 -20.49 -24.59
CA SER A 792 0.41 -19.64 -23.45
C SER A 792 -0.81 -20.20 -22.73
N GLU A 793 -0.74 -20.17 -21.41
CA GLU A 793 -1.83 -20.39 -20.46
C GLU A 793 -2.20 -19.03 -19.83
N TRP A 794 -3.29 -18.94 -19.11
CA TRP A 794 -3.75 -17.69 -18.50
C TRP A 794 -2.72 -17.07 -17.52
N TYR A 795 -1.87 -17.87 -16.92
CA TYR A 795 -0.91 -17.44 -15.91
C TYR A 795 0.56 -17.53 -16.37
N TYR A 796 0.85 -18.11 -17.55
CA TYR A 796 2.21 -18.43 -17.99
C TYR A 796 2.35 -18.49 -19.52
N THR A 797 3.44 -17.95 -20.03
CA THR A 797 3.88 -18.15 -21.43
C THR A 797 5.25 -18.81 -21.41
N PRO A 798 5.37 -20.08 -21.80
CA PRO A 798 6.66 -20.76 -21.83
C PRO A 798 7.59 -20.21 -22.91
N LEU A 799 8.89 -20.45 -22.76
CA LEU A 799 9.90 -20.13 -23.76
C LEU A 799 10.23 -21.37 -24.60
N SER A 800 10.46 -21.20 -25.89
CA SER A 800 11.02 -22.18 -26.78
C SER A 800 12.57 -22.09 -26.89
N GLN A 801 13.12 -20.93 -26.47
CA GLN A 801 14.53 -20.66 -26.34
C GLN A 801 14.76 -19.68 -25.20
N PHE A 802 15.77 -19.93 -24.40
CA PHE A 802 16.21 -19.03 -23.32
C PHE A 802 17.46 -18.26 -23.73
N ALA A 803 17.58 -17.00 -23.30
CA ALA A 803 18.80 -16.23 -23.41
C ALA A 803 19.95 -16.92 -22.64
N ASP A 804 21.16 -16.83 -23.16
CA ASP A 804 22.35 -17.45 -22.57
C ASP A 804 23.15 -16.42 -21.76
N PHE A 805 23.13 -16.57 -20.44
CA PHE A 805 23.90 -15.78 -19.48
C PHE A 805 24.85 -16.65 -18.64
N ASP A 806 25.13 -17.87 -19.07
CA ASP A 806 26.04 -18.79 -18.35
C ASP A 806 27.43 -18.17 -18.13
N ALA A 807 27.88 -17.31 -19.05
CA ALA A 807 29.13 -16.57 -18.92
C ALA A 807 29.21 -15.67 -17.68
N LEU A 808 28.10 -15.22 -17.12
CA LEU A 808 28.09 -14.41 -15.90
C LEU A 808 28.63 -15.16 -14.68
N GLN A 809 28.48 -16.50 -14.62
CA GLN A 809 29.06 -17.34 -13.57
C GLN A 809 30.59 -17.35 -13.58
N ASN A 810 31.19 -17.02 -14.72
CA ASN A 810 32.61 -17.06 -14.96
C ASN A 810 33.26 -15.66 -15.03
N LEU A 811 32.51 -14.60 -14.71
CA LEU A 811 33.08 -13.27 -14.62
C LEU A 811 34.24 -13.25 -13.61
N PRO A 812 35.38 -12.60 -13.95
CA PRO A 812 36.48 -12.43 -13.03
C PRO A 812 35.98 -11.77 -11.72
N LYS A 813 36.56 -12.17 -10.58
CA LYS A 813 36.27 -11.49 -9.31
C LYS A 813 36.63 -10.03 -9.43
N ALA A 814 35.63 -9.17 -9.19
CA ALA A 814 35.79 -7.71 -9.23
C ALA A 814 36.29 -7.18 -7.88
N THR A 815 37.14 -6.18 -7.93
CA THR A 815 37.62 -5.46 -6.75
C THR A 815 36.87 -4.13 -6.62
N VAL A 816 35.98 -4.05 -5.64
CA VAL A 816 35.24 -2.84 -5.33
C VAL A 816 35.83 -2.20 -4.08
N LYS A 817 36.30 -0.95 -4.20
CA LYS A 817 36.65 -0.09 -3.07
C LYS A 817 35.40 0.67 -2.65
N ALA A 818 35.11 0.71 -1.36
CA ALA A 818 33.99 1.49 -0.85
C ALA A 818 34.39 2.32 0.38
N SER A 819 33.68 3.41 0.61
CA SER A 819 33.76 4.20 1.81
C SER A 819 32.37 4.77 2.16
N MET A 820 32.15 5.12 3.41
CA MET A 820 30.92 5.76 3.84
C MET A 820 31.19 6.96 4.74
N GLU A 821 30.32 7.96 4.62
CA GLU A 821 30.26 9.11 5.52
C GLU A 821 28.87 9.13 6.16
N TYR A 822 28.82 8.84 7.46
CA TYR A 822 27.59 8.80 8.22
C TYR A 822 27.32 10.13 8.91
N SER A 823 26.11 10.66 8.74
CA SER A 823 25.64 11.87 9.44
C SER A 823 24.43 11.52 10.32
N ASP A 824 24.58 11.65 11.64
CA ASP A 824 23.51 11.44 12.65
C ASP A 824 22.62 12.68 12.82
N ALA A 825 22.52 13.54 11.83
CA ALA A 825 21.73 14.75 11.90
C ALA A 825 20.24 14.48 11.63
N GLY A 826 19.37 14.89 12.56
CA GLY A 826 17.92 14.80 12.39
C GLY A 826 17.29 13.45 12.79
N ALA A 827 16.01 13.27 12.43
CA ALA A 827 15.24 12.06 12.72
C ALA A 827 15.58 10.89 11.75
N GLU A 828 16.13 11.23 10.58
CA GLU A 828 16.54 10.29 9.53
C GLU A 828 18.03 10.49 9.21
N PRO A 829 18.93 9.77 9.90
CA PRO A 829 20.35 9.74 9.59
C PRO A 829 20.61 9.43 8.12
N THR A 830 21.55 10.14 7.53
CA THR A 830 21.94 9.99 6.12
C THR A 830 23.35 9.43 6.04
N THR A 831 23.54 8.43 5.20
CA THR A 831 24.88 7.92 4.87
C THR A 831 25.16 8.15 3.39
N HIS A 832 26.28 8.79 3.09
CA HIS A 832 26.82 8.89 1.74
C HIS A 832 27.81 7.77 1.53
N VAL A 833 27.57 6.96 0.53
CA VAL A 833 28.41 5.80 0.17
C VAL A 833 29.06 6.07 -1.17
N THR A 834 30.38 5.96 -1.20
CA THR A 834 31.17 5.95 -2.44
C THR A 834 31.63 4.53 -2.73
N ILE A 835 31.33 4.05 -3.94
CA ILE A 835 31.84 2.75 -4.46
C ILE A 835 32.61 2.98 -5.75
N GLU A 836 33.71 2.25 -5.94
CA GLU A 836 34.57 2.32 -7.11
C GLU A 836 35.01 0.93 -7.52
N ASN A 837 34.82 0.59 -8.78
CA ASN A 837 35.40 -0.61 -9.36
C ASN A 837 36.86 -0.35 -9.76
N THR A 838 37.81 -0.77 -8.94
CA THR A 838 39.26 -0.61 -9.19
C THR A 838 39.86 -1.73 -10.01
N GLY A 839 39.06 -2.74 -10.36
CA GLY A 839 39.46 -3.87 -11.21
C GLY A 839 39.38 -3.56 -12.70
N SER A 840 39.84 -4.52 -13.52
CA SER A 840 39.77 -4.47 -15.00
C SER A 840 38.55 -5.17 -15.59
N GLY A 841 37.74 -5.87 -14.77
CA GLY A 841 36.50 -6.54 -15.17
C GLY A 841 35.27 -5.81 -14.67
N LEU A 842 34.09 -6.22 -15.12
CA LEU A 842 32.80 -5.72 -14.64
C LEU A 842 32.58 -6.13 -13.18
N ALA A 843 32.19 -5.20 -12.32
CA ALA A 843 31.59 -5.52 -11.04
C ALA A 843 30.06 -5.57 -11.22
N PHE A 844 29.50 -6.79 -11.25
CA PHE A 844 28.11 -7.04 -11.62
C PHE A 844 27.21 -7.14 -10.42
N LEU A 845 26.10 -6.38 -10.43
CA LEU A 845 25.07 -6.32 -9.40
C LEU A 845 25.68 -6.16 -7.99
N VAL A 846 26.47 -5.11 -7.78
CA VAL A 846 27.01 -4.75 -6.46
C VAL A 846 25.86 -4.39 -5.53
N ARG A 847 25.74 -5.09 -4.40
CA ARG A 847 24.72 -4.88 -3.39
C ARG A 847 25.33 -4.18 -2.17
N LEU A 848 24.62 -3.17 -1.68
CA LEU A 848 24.96 -2.39 -0.49
C LEU A 848 23.96 -2.71 0.62
N ARG A 849 24.45 -2.87 1.84
CA ARG A 849 23.60 -3.06 3.04
C ARG A 849 24.17 -2.27 4.20
N LEU A 850 23.30 -1.73 5.06
CA LEU A 850 23.71 -1.17 6.35
C LEU A 850 23.42 -2.16 7.47
N LEU A 851 24.42 -2.43 8.33
CA LEU A 851 24.33 -3.38 9.43
C LEU A 851 24.40 -2.62 10.77
N LYS A 852 23.77 -3.19 11.81
CA LYS A 852 23.86 -2.73 13.21
C LYS A 852 25.18 -3.19 13.81
N GLY A 853 26.31 -2.54 13.44
CA GLY A 853 27.65 -2.94 13.80
C GLY A 853 28.19 -4.06 12.92
N LYS A 854 29.46 -4.42 13.16
CA LYS A 854 30.18 -5.48 12.43
C LYS A 854 29.48 -6.82 12.65
N ASP A 855 29.24 -7.55 11.57
CA ASP A 855 28.52 -8.83 11.52
C ASP A 855 27.12 -8.79 12.16
N GLY A 856 26.57 -7.58 12.38
CA GLY A 856 25.26 -7.35 12.95
C GLY A 856 24.11 -7.58 11.97
N ALA A 857 22.89 -7.51 12.48
CA ALA A 857 21.70 -7.59 11.67
C ALA A 857 21.59 -6.39 10.70
N GLU A 858 20.97 -6.59 9.55
CA GLU A 858 20.68 -5.50 8.62
C GLU A 858 19.69 -4.51 9.24
N ILE A 859 19.89 -3.22 8.98
CA ILE A 859 18.98 -2.16 9.42
C ILE A 859 17.82 -2.12 8.43
N LEU A 860 16.62 -2.41 8.89
CA LEU A 860 15.39 -2.42 8.10
C LEU A 860 14.29 -1.66 8.85
N PRO A 861 13.44 -0.90 8.14
CA PRO A 861 13.53 -0.58 6.71
C PRO A 861 14.74 0.30 6.37
N VAL A 862 15.17 0.23 5.12
CA VAL A 862 16.32 1.00 4.59
C VAL A 862 15.96 1.64 3.25
N PHE A 863 16.38 2.89 3.03
CA PHE A 863 15.97 3.69 1.90
C PHE A 863 17.17 4.10 1.05
N TRP A 864 17.59 3.19 0.14
CA TRP A 864 18.69 3.41 -0.78
C TRP A 864 18.24 4.23 -2.01
N GLU A 865 19.05 5.21 -2.40
CA GLU A 865 18.89 5.91 -3.68
C GLU A 865 18.97 4.93 -4.87
N ASP A 866 20.00 4.06 -4.89
CA ASP A 866 20.23 3.01 -5.88
C ASP A 866 20.91 1.80 -5.22
N ASN A 867 20.75 0.61 -5.79
CA ASN A 867 21.40 -0.61 -5.32
C ASN A 867 21.42 -1.68 -6.42
N TYR A 868 22.06 -2.83 -6.20
CA TYR A 868 22.31 -3.83 -7.23
C TYR A 868 22.95 -3.21 -8.49
N ILE A 869 23.98 -2.41 -8.26
CA ILE A 869 24.63 -1.53 -9.24
C ILE A 869 25.69 -2.32 -10.02
N SER A 870 25.71 -2.22 -11.35
CA SER A 870 26.81 -2.71 -12.17
C SER A 870 27.80 -1.59 -12.46
N LEU A 871 29.09 -1.84 -12.19
CA LEU A 871 30.16 -0.84 -12.35
C LEU A 871 31.16 -1.30 -13.41
N LEU A 872 31.35 -0.46 -14.44
CA LEU A 872 32.42 -0.64 -15.42
C LEU A 872 33.81 -0.47 -14.77
N PRO A 873 34.90 -0.99 -15.38
CA PRO A 873 36.26 -0.74 -14.91
C PRO A 873 36.56 0.75 -14.71
N GLY A 874 37.05 1.11 -13.53
CA GLY A 874 37.32 2.51 -13.16
C GLY A 874 36.10 3.37 -12.87
N GLU A 875 34.88 2.82 -12.94
CA GLU A 875 33.65 3.59 -12.64
C GLU A 875 33.52 3.81 -11.13
N LYS A 876 33.25 5.09 -10.77
CA LYS A 876 32.95 5.52 -9.41
C LYS A 876 31.50 5.96 -9.31
N ARG A 877 30.81 5.57 -8.25
CA ARG A 877 29.43 5.97 -7.92
C ARG A 877 29.36 6.49 -6.50
N GLU A 878 28.51 7.50 -6.34
CA GLU A 878 28.06 7.97 -5.04
C GLU A 878 26.58 7.59 -4.91
N VAL A 879 26.22 7.04 -3.77
CA VAL A 879 24.85 6.58 -3.46
C VAL A 879 24.49 7.03 -2.06
N THR A 880 23.30 7.57 -1.91
CA THR A 880 22.78 8.00 -0.61
C THR A 880 21.85 6.94 -0.04
N VAL A 881 21.89 6.76 1.28
CA VAL A 881 20.93 5.91 2.00
C VAL A 881 20.44 6.62 3.25
N HIS A 882 19.14 6.46 3.52
CA HIS A 882 18.47 6.93 4.72
C HIS A 882 17.99 5.76 5.56
N VAL A 883 18.10 5.89 6.88
CA VAL A 883 17.52 4.99 7.87
C VAL A 883 16.80 5.82 8.93
N ARG A 884 15.81 5.23 9.58
CA ARG A 884 15.17 5.92 10.72
C ARG A 884 16.00 5.66 11.97
N LYS A 885 16.20 6.70 12.78
CA LYS A 885 17.07 6.63 13.98
C LYS A 885 16.65 5.52 14.96
N HIS A 886 15.35 5.31 15.12
CA HIS A 886 14.86 4.25 16.02
C HIS A 886 15.13 2.83 15.50
N ASP A 887 15.22 2.63 14.18
CA ASP A 887 15.58 1.33 13.60
C ASP A 887 17.08 1.03 13.74
N LEU A 888 17.93 2.05 13.74
CA LEU A 888 19.35 1.92 14.01
C LEU A 888 19.61 1.62 15.51
N GLY A 889 18.84 2.23 16.41
CA GLY A 889 19.07 2.19 17.87
C GLY A 889 20.39 2.86 18.24
N ASP A 890 21.10 2.30 19.22
CA ASP A 890 22.40 2.78 19.69
C ASP A 890 23.60 2.24 18.87
N ALA A 891 23.33 1.45 17.81
CA ALA A 891 24.38 0.85 17.01
C ALA A 891 25.06 1.89 16.09
N LYS A 892 26.35 1.70 15.81
CA LYS A 892 27.01 2.41 14.69
C LYS A 892 26.76 1.61 13.42
N PRO A 893 26.33 2.28 12.32
CA PRO A 893 26.14 1.58 11.06
C PRO A 893 27.48 1.09 10.51
N VAL A 894 27.46 -0.09 9.90
CA VAL A 894 28.56 -0.67 9.15
C VAL A 894 28.07 -0.94 7.74
N LEU A 895 28.82 -0.48 6.73
CA LEU A 895 28.49 -0.75 5.34
C LEU A 895 29.00 -2.15 4.96
N ALA A 896 28.10 -3.02 4.54
CA ALA A 896 28.44 -4.28 3.92
C ALA A 896 28.26 -4.18 2.39
N VAL A 897 29.28 -4.60 1.64
CA VAL A 897 29.31 -4.59 0.18
C VAL A 897 29.57 -6.01 -0.30
N ASP A 898 28.73 -6.51 -1.19
CA ASP A 898 28.90 -7.77 -1.89
C ASP A 898 28.36 -7.66 -3.34
N GLY A 899 28.27 -8.74 -4.10
CA GLY A 899 27.77 -8.69 -5.47
C GLY A 899 27.86 -10.03 -6.15
N PHE A 900 27.33 -10.16 -7.34
CA PHE A 900 27.31 -11.39 -8.10
C PHE A 900 28.73 -11.98 -8.26
N ASN A 901 29.72 -11.13 -8.60
CA ASN A 901 31.15 -11.51 -8.72
C ASN A 901 32.04 -10.67 -7.77
N VAL A 902 31.48 -10.00 -6.74
CA VAL A 902 32.20 -9.20 -5.75
C VAL A 902 32.28 -9.96 -4.44
N SER A 903 33.47 -10.09 -3.86
CA SER A 903 33.65 -10.73 -2.56
C SER A 903 33.12 -9.83 -1.43
N PRO A 904 32.41 -10.40 -0.45
CA PRO A 904 31.87 -9.60 0.68
C PRO A 904 32.96 -8.85 1.43
N VAL A 905 32.68 -7.58 1.76
CA VAL A 905 33.52 -6.73 2.61
C VAL A 905 32.65 -5.87 3.52
N GLN A 906 33.13 -5.58 4.73
CA GLN A 906 32.48 -4.68 5.67
C GLN A 906 33.40 -3.46 5.96
N ILE A 907 32.82 -2.28 6.06
CA ILE A 907 33.49 -1.00 6.22
C ILE A 907 32.83 -0.25 7.38
N GLU A 908 33.62 0.13 8.39
CA GLU A 908 33.20 0.86 9.61
C GLU A 908 33.27 2.37 9.41
#